data_5081479602574348fb18db8ce18d4037
#
_entry.id   5081479602574348fb18db8ce18d4037
#
_cell.length_a   1.000
_cell.length_b   1.000
_cell.length_c   1.000
_cell.angle_alpha   90.00
_cell.angle_beta   90.00
_cell.angle_gamma   90.00
#
_symmetry.space_group_name_H-M   'P 1'
#
loop_
_entity.id
_entity.type
_entity.pdbx_description
1 polymer ?
#
loop_
_entity_poly.entity_id
_entity_poly.type
_entity_poly.pdbx_seq_one_letter_code
_entity_poly.pdbx_strand_id
1 'polypeptide(L)'
;MSVVIVNFRSAEHTLAAIEGLRGLNWPMDRLEIVVVDNASGDGSGEILRVGAPDVVLIESVENLGFAGGCNLGVAHATGDYVGLLNPDARAHRDWIKAAVAVLETQPSVGCVASKVLDWDGTNLDYASVGMSFDGQAYKYHAGQPDTGGFEEQADVLFPTGSAMVMRTHLYRELGGFDERYFMFFEDVDLGWRLWLRGHRVRYVPASLTYHRHHVTMERYGTWLERYLLSRNALYTIYKNYGDENLQKVLAPAIMLTIRRGTALGEVDRHVLDLARSPSFDDDSTMPAPKQMMATTLAVDSFTELLPELEESRREIQRTRVRGDAEIVRLFRTPFLANIPLPAYRQAVDDLVSVFALESQLSDRRRVVVATADTLAPRMAGPAIRAWNMAKVLGKEHDVKLVTKSRCEIWHADFECRGDVAPEDWPALEAWADVIVFQGFLLHDVPMLLASSKVIVVDLYDPFHLEQLELSRHDPFDQRVLEIGESVRVLNQQIRRGDFFLSASEKQRDFWLGQLSAMQRVNPYVYDGDESLHELLDVVPFGVPDEPPERTGPGIRGVVPGIGANDKVLLWGGGIYNWFDPITLIHAVDKLRLRVPDVRLYFMGTRHPNPDVPEMRVAWDARQTAIDLGLLDTYVFFNDGWVPYEHRQNHLLDADIGVTTHLDHVETEFSFRTRVLDYFWTSLPVVTTAGDPLAALVESRGLGLTVPAEDVDALEEALHRLLTDEQFVAECRKNVDEVAEEFRWSRVLDPLAEFCRRAQRAPDAFGLQAPMRESAAAGITHALTARVQRKMLAARAARREGGWLTLARRSLGWAKRRVSGAIATR
;
A
#
# COMPACT_ATOMS: atom_id res chain seq x y z
N MET A 1 -23.79 -28.62 13.95
CA MET A 1 -24.10 -27.22 13.63
C MET A 1 -25.37 -26.82 14.33
N SER A 2 -25.35 -25.82 15.21
CA SER A 2 -26.56 -25.29 15.84
C SER A 2 -26.85 -23.90 15.29
N VAL A 3 -28.10 -23.60 14.95
CA VAL A 3 -28.53 -22.26 14.55
C VAL A 3 -29.46 -21.70 15.63
N VAL A 4 -29.10 -20.56 16.18
CA VAL A 4 -29.86 -19.86 17.22
C VAL A 4 -30.67 -18.73 16.60
N ILE A 5 -31.95 -18.68 16.92
CA ILE A 5 -32.89 -17.60 16.53
C ILE A 5 -33.50 -17.03 17.80
N VAL A 6 -33.43 -15.69 17.98
CA VAL A 6 -34.10 -15.02 19.10
C VAL A 6 -35.42 -14.44 18.62
N ASN A 7 -36.52 -14.96 19.12
CA ASN A 7 -37.86 -14.46 18.84
C ASN A 7 -38.26 -13.41 19.89
N PHE A 8 -38.78 -12.28 19.46
CA PHE A 8 -39.52 -11.36 20.32
C PHE A 8 -40.70 -10.79 19.55
N ARG A 9 -41.89 -11.27 19.89
CA ARG A 9 -43.18 -10.89 19.27
C ARG A 9 -43.17 -10.99 17.74
N SER A 10 -42.52 -12.02 17.19
CA SER A 10 -42.25 -12.17 15.75
C SER A 10 -42.38 -13.64 15.29
N ALA A 11 -43.32 -14.41 15.88
CA ALA A 11 -43.46 -15.86 15.66
C ALA A 11 -43.59 -16.24 14.18
N GLU A 12 -44.37 -15.49 13.39
CA GLU A 12 -44.54 -15.75 11.95
C GLU A 12 -43.25 -15.66 11.17
N HIS A 13 -42.44 -14.64 11.45
CA HIS A 13 -41.11 -14.48 10.82
C HIS A 13 -40.14 -15.57 11.27
N THR A 14 -40.16 -15.92 12.57
CA THR A 14 -39.37 -17.01 13.12
C THR A 14 -39.68 -18.34 12.45
N LEU A 15 -40.97 -18.66 12.24
CA LEU A 15 -41.38 -19.87 11.51
C LEU A 15 -40.89 -19.86 10.05
N ALA A 16 -40.94 -18.72 9.38
CA ALA A 16 -40.41 -18.57 8.02
C ALA A 16 -38.88 -18.74 7.98
N ALA A 17 -38.13 -18.24 8.96
CA ALA A 17 -36.71 -18.46 9.10
C ALA A 17 -36.37 -19.95 9.32
N ILE A 18 -37.10 -20.64 10.20
CA ILE A 18 -36.97 -22.08 10.45
C ILE A 18 -37.19 -22.88 9.15
N GLU A 19 -38.24 -22.58 8.40
CA GLU A 19 -38.50 -23.23 7.11
C GLU A 19 -37.37 -23.01 6.10
N GLY A 20 -36.79 -21.81 6.07
CA GLY A 20 -35.60 -21.54 5.28
C GLY A 20 -34.38 -22.40 5.68
N LEU A 21 -34.22 -22.66 6.98
CA LEU A 21 -33.15 -23.54 7.49
C LEU A 21 -33.34 -25.00 7.12
N ARG A 22 -34.59 -25.49 7.05
CA ARG A 22 -34.90 -26.84 6.60
C ARG A 22 -34.58 -27.09 5.13
N GLY A 23 -34.49 -26.01 4.33
CA GLY A 23 -34.13 -26.04 2.90
C GLY A 23 -32.60 -25.93 2.60
N LEU A 24 -31.76 -25.99 3.63
CA LEU A 24 -30.28 -25.84 3.42
C LEU A 24 -29.65 -27.08 2.78
N ASN A 25 -28.58 -26.86 2.01
CA ASN A 25 -27.64 -27.89 1.54
C ASN A 25 -26.72 -28.35 2.68
N TRP A 26 -27.34 -28.79 3.78
CA TRP A 26 -26.68 -29.31 4.98
C TRP A 26 -27.39 -30.56 5.48
N PRO A 27 -26.70 -31.62 5.96
CA PRO A 27 -27.33 -32.79 6.47
C PRO A 27 -28.24 -32.45 7.66
N MET A 28 -29.53 -32.75 7.56
CA MET A 28 -30.54 -32.38 8.58
C MET A 28 -30.29 -33.08 9.92
N ASP A 29 -29.71 -34.27 9.92
CA ASP A 29 -29.28 -35.01 11.11
C ASP A 29 -28.07 -34.34 11.81
N ARG A 30 -27.45 -33.35 11.19
CA ARG A 30 -26.36 -32.55 11.72
C ARG A 30 -26.73 -31.07 11.91
N LEU A 31 -28.02 -30.75 11.82
CA LEU A 31 -28.54 -29.40 12.04
C LEU A 31 -29.46 -29.42 13.28
N GLU A 32 -29.09 -28.61 14.25
CA GLU A 32 -29.90 -28.29 15.42
C GLU A 32 -30.40 -26.86 15.29
N ILE A 33 -31.69 -26.64 15.49
CA ILE A 33 -32.29 -25.30 15.48
C ILE A 33 -32.74 -25.00 16.90
N VAL A 34 -32.20 -23.93 17.48
CA VAL A 34 -32.54 -23.47 18.84
C VAL A 34 -33.26 -22.13 18.72
N VAL A 35 -34.47 -22.07 19.23
CA VAL A 35 -35.29 -20.85 19.23
C VAL A 35 -35.45 -20.36 20.66
N VAL A 36 -35.14 -19.12 20.92
CA VAL A 36 -35.37 -18.48 22.21
C VAL A 36 -36.56 -17.52 22.07
N ASP A 37 -37.69 -17.88 22.71
CA ASP A 37 -38.76 -16.88 22.88
C ASP A 37 -38.41 -15.95 24.04
N ASN A 38 -38.05 -14.73 23.73
CA ASN A 38 -37.45 -13.78 24.65
C ASN A 38 -38.51 -12.98 25.42
N ALA A 39 -39.39 -13.68 26.17
CA ALA A 39 -40.51 -13.13 26.92
C ALA A 39 -41.50 -12.32 26.05
N SER A 40 -41.90 -12.86 24.92
CA SER A 40 -42.78 -12.16 23.95
C SER A 40 -44.16 -11.77 24.58
N GLY A 41 -44.75 -12.63 25.38
CA GLY A 41 -46.00 -12.36 26.11
C GLY A 41 -47.23 -12.15 25.21
N ASP A 42 -47.15 -12.47 23.92
CA ASP A 42 -48.21 -12.31 22.91
C ASP A 42 -48.72 -13.62 22.32
N GLY A 43 -48.36 -14.75 22.93
CA GLY A 43 -48.70 -16.08 22.43
C GLY A 43 -47.66 -16.68 21.45
N SER A 44 -46.56 -15.97 21.16
CA SER A 44 -45.49 -16.43 20.25
C SER A 44 -44.92 -17.77 20.62
N GLY A 45 -44.69 -18.06 21.93
CA GLY A 45 -44.18 -19.34 22.40
C GLY A 45 -45.08 -20.52 22.00
N GLU A 46 -46.40 -20.37 22.13
CA GLU A 46 -47.36 -21.42 21.74
C GLU A 46 -47.41 -21.60 20.22
N ILE A 47 -47.37 -20.51 19.45
CA ILE A 47 -47.34 -20.55 17.97
C ILE A 47 -46.09 -21.32 17.51
N LEU A 48 -44.93 -21.05 18.11
CA LEU A 48 -43.66 -21.69 17.78
C LEU A 48 -43.65 -23.16 18.15
N ARG A 49 -44.19 -23.51 19.33
CA ARG A 49 -44.27 -24.89 19.79
C ARG A 49 -45.15 -25.77 18.88
N VAL A 50 -46.22 -25.19 18.35
CA VAL A 50 -47.14 -25.89 17.43
C VAL A 50 -46.57 -25.91 16.01
N GLY A 51 -46.03 -24.81 15.55
CA GLY A 51 -45.56 -24.63 14.17
C GLY A 51 -44.20 -25.27 13.85
N ALA A 52 -43.34 -25.46 14.87
CA ALA A 52 -42.04 -26.09 14.72
C ALA A 52 -41.69 -27.01 15.91
N PRO A 53 -42.41 -28.18 16.04
CA PRO A 53 -42.23 -29.06 17.19
C PRO A 53 -40.90 -29.81 17.24
N ASP A 54 -40.13 -29.74 16.18
CA ASP A 54 -38.80 -30.38 15.99
C ASP A 54 -37.63 -29.46 16.40
N VAL A 55 -37.86 -28.20 16.78
CA VAL A 55 -36.83 -27.29 17.25
C VAL A 55 -36.72 -27.31 18.78
N VAL A 56 -35.51 -26.92 19.27
CA VAL A 56 -35.33 -26.69 20.71
C VAL A 56 -35.88 -25.32 21.04
N LEU A 57 -37.05 -25.24 21.62
CA LEU A 57 -37.69 -23.99 22.05
C LEU A 57 -37.36 -23.70 23.52
N ILE A 58 -36.80 -22.54 23.79
CA ILE A 58 -36.45 -22.01 25.12
C ILE A 58 -37.31 -20.78 25.37
N GLU A 59 -38.08 -20.77 26.44
CA GLU A 59 -38.89 -19.59 26.82
C GLU A 59 -38.23 -18.86 27.98
N SER A 60 -37.77 -17.64 27.72
CA SER A 60 -37.18 -16.76 28.74
C SER A 60 -38.29 -16.15 29.60
N VAL A 61 -38.00 -15.96 30.88
CA VAL A 61 -38.93 -15.32 31.82
C VAL A 61 -38.96 -13.80 31.71
N GLU A 62 -37.92 -13.22 31.16
CA GLU A 62 -37.74 -11.77 30.92
C GLU A 62 -37.09 -11.49 29.56
N ASN A 63 -37.29 -10.26 29.07
CA ASN A 63 -36.62 -9.85 27.80
C ASN A 63 -35.16 -9.51 28.06
N LEU A 64 -34.28 -10.43 27.67
CA LEU A 64 -32.84 -10.34 27.81
C LEU A 64 -32.17 -9.47 26.70
N GLY A 65 -32.96 -8.87 25.81
CA GLY A 65 -32.44 -8.23 24.59
C GLY A 65 -31.91 -9.26 23.59
N PHE A 66 -31.33 -8.79 22.53
CA PHE A 66 -30.73 -9.67 21.50
C PHE A 66 -29.47 -10.39 22.02
N ALA A 67 -28.61 -9.66 22.73
CA ALA A 67 -27.36 -10.20 23.25
C ALA A 67 -27.59 -11.34 24.24
N GLY A 68 -28.41 -11.14 25.26
CA GLY A 68 -28.73 -12.18 26.26
C GLY A 68 -29.53 -13.33 25.68
N GLY A 69 -30.46 -13.06 24.76
CA GLY A 69 -31.22 -14.11 24.04
C GLY A 69 -30.31 -15.04 23.22
N CYS A 70 -29.31 -14.46 22.49
CA CYS A 70 -28.30 -15.25 21.77
C CYS A 70 -27.46 -16.09 22.73
N ASN A 71 -26.97 -15.53 23.84
CA ASN A 71 -26.21 -16.24 24.83
C ASN A 71 -27.00 -17.44 25.42
N LEU A 72 -28.26 -17.20 25.76
CA LEU A 72 -29.16 -18.26 26.28
C LEU A 72 -29.34 -19.38 25.25
N GLY A 73 -29.53 -19.04 23.98
CA GLY A 73 -29.61 -20.03 22.91
C GLY A 73 -28.31 -20.81 22.71
N VAL A 74 -27.17 -20.13 22.70
CA VAL A 74 -25.85 -20.79 22.54
C VAL A 74 -25.46 -21.63 23.75
N ALA A 75 -25.96 -21.31 24.95
CA ALA A 75 -25.78 -22.17 26.14
C ALA A 75 -26.40 -23.56 25.95
N HIS A 76 -27.50 -23.67 25.21
CA HIS A 76 -28.18 -24.93 24.90
C HIS A 76 -27.74 -25.59 23.59
N ALA A 77 -26.93 -24.89 22.76
CA ALA A 77 -26.44 -25.42 21.50
C ALA A 77 -25.43 -26.55 21.71
N THR A 78 -25.54 -27.64 20.93
CA THR A 78 -24.71 -28.85 21.04
C THR A 78 -23.70 -28.98 19.90
N GLY A 79 -23.86 -28.22 18.80
CA GLY A 79 -23.02 -28.30 17.62
C GLY A 79 -21.62 -27.66 17.80
N ASP A 80 -20.64 -28.19 17.11
CA ASP A 80 -19.25 -27.63 17.07
C ASP A 80 -19.20 -26.21 16.52
N TYR A 81 -20.14 -25.87 15.67
CA TYR A 81 -20.34 -24.53 15.10
C TYR A 81 -21.68 -23.97 15.49
N VAL A 82 -21.76 -22.68 15.74
CA VAL A 82 -23.00 -21.95 16.00
C VAL A 82 -23.21 -20.89 14.92
N GLY A 83 -24.41 -20.85 14.38
CA GLY A 83 -24.90 -19.77 13.54
C GLY A 83 -25.91 -18.92 14.31
N LEU A 84 -25.81 -17.60 14.23
CA LEU A 84 -26.82 -16.68 14.70
C LEU A 84 -27.60 -16.19 13.48
N LEU A 85 -28.92 -16.23 13.54
CA LEU A 85 -29.79 -15.80 12.44
C LEU A 85 -30.96 -15.00 13.02
N ASN A 86 -31.20 -13.81 12.48
CA ASN A 86 -32.37 -13.01 12.88
C ASN A 86 -33.69 -13.72 12.49
N PRO A 87 -34.76 -13.51 13.26
CA PRO A 87 -36.07 -14.10 12.96
C PRO A 87 -36.66 -13.61 11.63
N ASP A 88 -36.29 -12.40 11.18
CA ASP A 88 -36.69 -11.78 9.91
C ASP A 88 -35.64 -11.96 8.80
N ALA A 89 -34.72 -12.92 8.96
CA ALA A 89 -33.75 -13.30 7.94
C ALA A 89 -34.12 -14.66 7.29
N ARG A 90 -33.69 -14.80 6.02
CA ARG A 90 -33.82 -16.03 5.25
C ARG A 90 -32.44 -16.48 4.79
N ALA A 91 -32.04 -17.70 5.16
CA ALA A 91 -30.77 -18.26 4.74
C ALA A 91 -30.83 -18.74 3.27
N HIS A 92 -29.78 -18.45 2.50
CA HIS A 92 -29.55 -19.11 1.21
C HIS A 92 -29.15 -20.57 1.44
N ARG A 93 -29.54 -21.46 0.54
CA ARG A 93 -29.35 -22.91 0.68
C ARG A 93 -27.90 -23.34 1.01
N ASP A 94 -26.88 -22.59 0.63
CA ASP A 94 -25.46 -22.87 0.86
C ASP A 94 -24.87 -22.07 2.03
N TRP A 95 -25.64 -21.28 2.76
CA TRP A 95 -25.20 -20.38 3.83
C TRP A 95 -24.21 -21.04 4.81
N ILE A 96 -24.66 -22.11 5.50
CA ILE A 96 -23.85 -22.85 6.50
C ILE A 96 -22.68 -23.56 5.82
N LYS A 97 -22.93 -24.22 4.69
CA LYS A 97 -21.90 -24.98 3.97
C LYS A 97 -20.70 -24.13 3.60
N ALA A 98 -20.95 -22.94 3.06
CA ALA A 98 -19.89 -21.99 2.68
C ALA A 98 -19.14 -21.47 3.91
N ALA A 99 -19.85 -21.14 5.00
CA ALA A 99 -19.23 -20.64 6.22
C ALA A 99 -18.34 -21.70 6.90
N VAL A 100 -18.85 -22.93 7.09
CA VAL A 100 -18.12 -24.00 7.75
C VAL A 100 -16.89 -24.41 6.94
N ALA A 101 -16.98 -24.44 5.60
CA ALA A 101 -15.83 -24.74 4.75
C ALA A 101 -14.65 -23.77 4.98
N VAL A 102 -14.92 -22.49 5.18
CA VAL A 102 -13.90 -21.50 5.52
C VAL A 102 -13.35 -21.73 6.93
N LEU A 103 -14.22 -21.98 7.90
CA LEU A 103 -13.77 -22.25 9.27
C LEU A 103 -12.91 -23.51 9.36
N GLU A 104 -13.17 -24.54 8.57
CA GLU A 104 -12.37 -25.79 8.57
C GLU A 104 -11.02 -25.60 7.86
N THR A 105 -10.98 -24.88 6.74
CA THR A 105 -9.78 -24.71 5.93
C THR A 105 -8.87 -23.59 6.43
N GLN A 106 -9.38 -22.64 7.21
CA GLN A 106 -8.64 -21.49 7.72
C GLN A 106 -8.69 -21.43 9.26
N PRO A 107 -7.79 -22.09 9.99
CA PRO A 107 -7.82 -22.17 11.46
C PRO A 107 -7.76 -20.82 12.18
N SER A 108 -7.15 -19.80 11.58
CA SER A 108 -7.08 -18.44 12.11
C SER A 108 -8.41 -17.69 12.06
N VAL A 109 -9.38 -18.17 11.25
CA VAL A 109 -10.73 -17.58 11.18
C VAL A 109 -11.56 -18.08 12.34
N GLY A 110 -11.95 -17.16 13.23
CA GLY A 110 -12.81 -17.44 14.37
C GLY A 110 -14.30 -17.30 14.05
N CYS A 111 -14.63 -16.36 13.16
CA CYS A 111 -16.01 -16.04 12.78
C CYS A 111 -16.12 -15.74 11.29
N VAL A 112 -17.17 -16.23 10.66
CA VAL A 112 -17.60 -15.88 9.29
C VAL A 112 -18.70 -14.83 9.37
N ALA A 113 -18.47 -13.71 8.72
CA ALA A 113 -19.44 -12.68 8.42
C ALA A 113 -20.10 -13.00 7.07
N SER A 114 -21.41 -13.28 7.10
CA SER A 114 -22.16 -13.64 5.88
C SER A 114 -22.47 -12.39 5.04
N LYS A 115 -22.55 -12.54 3.71
CA LYS A 115 -23.14 -11.52 2.85
C LYS A 115 -24.64 -11.45 3.16
N VAL A 116 -25.17 -10.24 3.36
CA VAL A 116 -26.58 -10.04 3.59
C VAL A 116 -27.13 -9.10 2.54
N LEU A 117 -28.17 -9.52 1.86
CA LEU A 117 -28.95 -8.71 0.92
C LEU A 117 -30.30 -8.32 1.55
N ASP A 118 -30.97 -7.34 0.95
CA ASP A 118 -32.37 -7.07 1.26
C ASP A 118 -33.23 -8.28 0.93
N TRP A 119 -34.49 -8.26 1.35
CA TRP A 119 -35.41 -9.40 1.18
C TRP A 119 -35.59 -9.84 -0.26
N ASP A 120 -35.54 -8.88 -1.19
CA ASP A 120 -35.71 -9.09 -2.63
C ASP A 120 -34.41 -9.54 -3.30
N GLY A 121 -33.27 -9.48 -2.61
CA GLY A 121 -31.98 -9.89 -3.11
C GLY A 121 -31.35 -8.91 -4.11
N THR A 122 -31.76 -7.65 -4.06
CA THR A 122 -31.32 -6.63 -5.01
C THR A 122 -30.31 -5.64 -4.44
N ASN A 123 -30.42 -5.33 -3.15
CA ASN A 123 -29.56 -4.34 -2.50
C ASN A 123 -28.76 -4.97 -1.37
N LEU A 124 -27.61 -4.41 -1.13
CA LEU A 124 -26.73 -4.81 -0.02
C LEU A 124 -27.33 -4.37 1.32
N ASP A 125 -27.37 -5.28 2.29
CA ASP A 125 -27.54 -4.92 3.71
C ASP A 125 -26.20 -5.01 4.45
N TYR A 126 -25.40 -6.06 4.16
CA TYR A 126 -24.09 -6.23 4.75
C TYR A 126 -23.13 -6.89 3.73
N ALA A 127 -22.06 -6.19 3.40
CA ALA A 127 -20.94 -6.70 2.61
C ALA A 127 -19.60 -6.11 3.09
N SER A 128 -19.63 -4.94 3.68
CA SER A 128 -18.44 -4.21 4.11
C SER A 128 -18.80 -3.31 5.30
N VAL A 129 -17.87 -3.20 6.23
CA VAL A 129 -18.07 -2.42 7.46
C VAL A 129 -16.94 -1.46 7.70
N GLY A 130 -17.23 -0.42 8.48
CA GLY A 130 -16.26 0.51 8.98
C GLY A 130 -16.61 0.99 10.38
N MET A 131 -15.67 1.70 11.00
CA MET A 131 -15.83 2.27 12.33
C MET A 131 -15.05 3.55 12.44
N SER A 132 -15.60 4.55 13.13
CA SER A 132 -14.86 5.75 13.49
C SER A 132 -14.13 5.57 14.83
N PHE A 133 -13.13 6.42 15.08
CA PHE A 133 -12.34 6.35 16.31
C PHE A 133 -13.19 6.51 17.59
N ASP A 134 -14.32 7.19 17.51
CA ASP A 134 -15.29 7.39 18.60
C ASP A 134 -16.26 6.20 18.77
N GLY A 135 -15.99 5.09 18.10
CA GLY A 135 -16.73 3.85 18.24
C GLY A 135 -17.98 3.75 17.39
N GLN A 136 -18.28 4.67 16.48
CA GLN A 136 -19.44 4.56 15.62
C GLN A 136 -19.21 3.59 14.49
N ALA A 137 -19.85 2.42 14.56
CA ALA A 137 -19.81 1.40 13.54
C ALA A 137 -20.88 1.65 12.46
N TYR A 138 -20.58 1.29 11.23
CA TYR A 138 -21.50 1.44 10.10
C TYR A 138 -21.22 0.41 9.01
N LYS A 139 -22.26 0.14 8.22
CA LYS A 139 -22.20 -0.73 7.05
C LYS A 139 -21.98 0.13 5.81
N TYR A 140 -20.85 -0.08 5.11
CA TYR A 140 -20.64 0.57 3.81
C TYR A 140 -21.58 -0.02 2.78
N HIS A 141 -22.04 0.83 1.88
CA HIS A 141 -22.88 0.43 0.75
C HIS A 141 -24.26 -0.18 1.12
N ALA A 142 -24.66 -0.14 2.41
CA ALA A 142 -26.00 -0.57 2.80
C ALA A 142 -27.08 0.21 2.02
N GLY A 143 -28.07 -0.50 1.46
CA GLY A 143 -29.13 0.06 0.61
C GLY A 143 -28.72 0.35 -0.84
N GLN A 144 -27.48 0.10 -1.23
CA GLN A 144 -27.02 0.23 -2.63
C GLN A 144 -27.25 -1.10 -3.37
N PRO A 145 -27.49 -1.05 -4.71
CA PRO A 145 -27.61 -2.25 -5.53
C PRO A 145 -26.37 -3.14 -5.46
N ASP A 146 -26.57 -4.46 -5.35
CA ASP A 146 -25.49 -5.42 -5.49
C ASP A 146 -25.09 -5.57 -6.96
N THR A 147 -23.99 -4.93 -7.33
CA THR A 147 -23.45 -4.94 -8.70
C THR A 147 -22.33 -5.97 -8.92
N GLY A 148 -22.14 -6.92 -7.98
CA GLY A 148 -21.10 -7.93 -8.04
C GLY A 148 -19.69 -7.46 -7.59
N GLY A 149 -19.60 -6.28 -6.98
CA GLY A 149 -18.33 -5.75 -6.46
C GLY A 149 -17.85 -6.34 -5.12
N PHE A 150 -18.63 -7.26 -4.52
CA PHE A 150 -18.36 -7.85 -3.20
C PHE A 150 -18.38 -9.39 -3.25
N GLU A 151 -17.80 -9.96 -4.28
CA GLU A 151 -17.75 -11.42 -4.47
C GLU A 151 -16.45 -12.06 -3.94
N GLU A 152 -15.51 -11.26 -3.45
CA GLU A 152 -14.25 -11.73 -2.87
C GLU A 152 -14.32 -11.80 -1.34
N GLN A 153 -13.65 -12.81 -0.78
CA GLN A 153 -13.50 -12.92 0.66
C GLN A 153 -12.57 -11.84 1.19
N ALA A 154 -12.94 -11.21 2.31
CA ALA A 154 -12.15 -10.16 2.93
C ALA A 154 -12.13 -10.24 4.44
N ASP A 155 -11.11 -9.70 5.07
CA ASP A 155 -11.09 -9.48 6.51
C ASP A 155 -11.94 -8.25 6.86
N VAL A 156 -12.79 -8.38 7.87
CA VAL A 156 -13.66 -7.31 8.36
C VAL A 156 -13.55 -7.19 9.87
N LEU A 157 -13.80 -5.99 10.40
CA LEU A 157 -13.68 -5.76 11.84
C LEU A 157 -14.68 -6.59 12.65
N PHE A 158 -15.93 -6.69 12.21
CA PHE A 158 -17.00 -7.36 12.92
C PHE A 158 -17.98 -8.02 11.95
N PRO A 159 -18.67 -9.11 12.37
CA PRO A 159 -19.75 -9.72 11.61
C PRO A 159 -21.03 -8.88 11.76
N THR A 160 -22.14 -9.33 11.18
CA THR A 160 -23.45 -8.80 11.53
C THR A 160 -24.22 -9.80 12.40
N GLY A 161 -24.83 -9.34 13.48
CA GLY A 161 -25.68 -10.15 14.34
C GLY A 161 -26.86 -10.78 13.61
N SER A 162 -27.27 -10.23 12.45
CA SER A 162 -28.37 -10.80 11.64
C SER A 162 -28.02 -12.13 10.97
N ALA A 163 -26.73 -12.38 10.66
CA ALA A 163 -26.26 -13.63 10.05
C ALA A 163 -24.73 -13.82 10.21
N MET A 164 -24.34 -14.66 11.13
CA MET A 164 -22.94 -15.02 11.35
C MET A 164 -22.78 -16.49 11.73
N VAL A 165 -21.61 -17.07 11.47
CA VAL A 165 -21.27 -18.44 11.85
C VAL A 165 -19.89 -18.47 12.50
N MET A 166 -19.78 -19.14 13.65
CA MET A 166 -18.48 -19.28 14.32
C MET A 166 -18.31 -20.61 15.05
N ARG A 167 -17.13 -20.88 15.57
CA ARG A 167 -16.88 -22.05 16.41
C ARG A 167 -17.57 -21.87 17.75
N THR A 168 -18.38 -22.83 18.18
CA THR A 168 -19.14 -22.74 19.43
C THR A 168 -18.26 -22.61 20.65
N HIS A 169 -17.16 -23.37 20.71
CA HIS A 169 -16.21 -23.29 21.83
C HIS A 169 -15.60 -21.89 21.95
N LEU A 170 -15.27 -21.26 20.81
CA LEU A 170 -14.67 -19.91 20.79
C LEU A 170 -15.68 -18.84 21.23
N TYR A 171 -16.96 -18.96 20.81
CA TYR A 171 -18.01 -18.07 21.31
C TYR A 171 -18.11 -18.13 22.85
N ARG A 172 -18.09 -19.34 23.40
CA ARG A 172 -18.14 -19.57 24.85
C ARG A 172 -16.88 -19.09 25.57
N GLU A 173 -15.71 -19.35 25.01
CA GLU A 173 -14.42 -18.91 25.57
C GLU A 173 -14.33 -17.37 25.66
N LEU A 174 -14.88 -16.66 24.68
CA LEU A 174 -14.97 -15.20 24.69
C LEU A 174 -16.06 -14.67 25.62
N GLY A 175 -16.84 -15.51 26.26
CA GLY A 175 -17.98 -15.13 27.12
C GLY A 175 -19.22 -14.70 26.32
N GLY A 176 -19.31 -15.03 25.03
CA GLY A 176 -20.43 -14.65 24.16
C GLY A 176 -20.55 -13.16 23.91
N PHE A 177 -21.78 -12.72 23.70
CA PHE A 177 -22.11 -11.29 23.68
C PHE A 177 -22.14 -10.72 25.09
N ASP A 178 -21.74 -9.45 25.22
CA ASP A 178 -21.91 -8.75 26.49
C ASP A 178 -23.36 -8.28 26.65
N GLU A 179 -24.08 -8.86 27.62
CA GLU A 179 -25.52 -8.69 27.78
C GLU A 179 -25.93 -7.25 28.14
N ARG A 180 -25.01 -6.43 28.69
CA ARG A 180 -25.18 -5.01 28.96
C ARG A 180 -25.49 -4.18 27.71
N TYR A 181 -25.13 -4.67 26.53
CA TYR A 181 -25.48 -4.01 25.25
C TYR A 181 -26.99 -4.06 25.00
N PHE A 182 -27.66 -5.10 25.44
CA PHE A 182 -29.07 -5.40 25.20
C PHE A 182 -29.36 -5.68 23.72
N MET A 183 -29.10 -4.71 22.83
CA MET A 183 -29.09 -4.83 21.38
C MET A 183 -28.19 -3.72 20.76
N PHE A 184 -27.70 -3.97 19.56
CA PHE A 184 -26.73 -3.15 18.82
C PHE A 184 -25.35 -3.12 19.44
N PHE A 185 -24.32 -3.27 18.59
CA PHE A 185 -22.91 -3.28 18.93
C PHE A 185 -22.41 -4.50 19.71
N GLU A 186 -23.24 -5.44 20.08
CA GLU A 186 -22.80 -6.71 20.65
C GLU A 186 -21.95 -7.51 19.65
N ASP A 187 -22.27 -7.41 18.35
CA ASP A 187 -21.54 -8.01 17.24
C ASP A 187 -20.23 -7.23 16.92
N VAL A 188 -20.25 -5.92 17.05
CA VAL A 188 -19.06 -5.05 16.93
C VAL A 188 -18.06 -5.37 18.03
N ASP A 189 -18.52 -5.44 19.28
CA ASP A 189 -17.71 -5.77 20.44
C ASP A 189 -17.11 -7.19 20.34
N LEU A 190 -17.93 -8.18 19.96
CA LEU A 190 -17.45 -9.56 19.76
C LEU A 190 -16.41 -9.63 18.64
N GLY A 191 -16.66 -8.97 17.53
CA GLY A 191 -15.73 -8.90 16.41
C GLY A 191 -14.37 -8.31 16.81
N TRP A 192 -14.39 -7.20 17.56
CA TRP A 192 -13.16 -6.59 18.05
C TRP A 192 -12.43 -7.51 19.05
N ARG A 193 -13.13 -8.14 19.99
CA ARG A 193 -12.55 -9.11 20.94
C ARG A 193 -11.93 -10.33 20.23
N LEU A 194 -12.54 -10.82 19.13
CA LEU A 194 -11.96 -11.87 18.29
C LEU A 194 -10.60 -11.46 17.75
N TRP A 195 -10.52 -10.26 17.17
CA TRP A 195 -9.25 -9.74 16.65
C TRP A 195 -8.21 -9.58 17.75
N LEU A 196 -8.58 -9.02 18.90
CA LEU A 196 -7.67 -8.87 20.03
C LEU A 196 -7.11 -10.21 20.54
N ARG A 197 -7.89 -11.29 20.44
CA ARG A 197 -7.49 -12.66 20.80
C ARG A 197 -6.74 -13.41 19.67
N GLY A 198 -6.42 -12.75 18.57
CA GLY A 198 -5.66 -13.34 17.48
C GLY A 198 -6.48 -14.02 16.39
N HIS A 199 -7.81 -14.08 16.53
CA HIS A 199 -8.70 -14.66 15.53
C HIS A 199 -9.15 -13.62 14.51
N ARG A 200 -9.46 -14.09 13.28
CA ARG A 200 -9.93 -13.23 12.18
C ARG A 200 -11.45 -13.33 12.06
N VAL A 201 -12.09 -12.24 11.69
CA VAL A 201 -13.46 -12.22 11.19
C VAL A 201 -13.39 -12.13 9.67
N ARG A 202 -13.93 -13.15 9.00
CA ARG A 202 -13.82 -13.28 7.54
C ARG A 202 -15.17 -13.08 6.87
N TYR A 203 -15.28 -12.07 6.02
CA TYR A 203 -16.41 -11.93 5.11
C TYR A 203 -16.36 -13.00 4.04
N VAL A 204 -17.47 -13.73 3.87
CA VAL A 204 -17.58 -14.85 2.91
C VAL A 204 -18.84 -14.65 2.07
N PRO A 205 -18.73 -14.17 0.83
CA PRO A 205 -19.89 -13.84 0.00
C PRO A 205 -20.76 -15.06 -0.37
N ALA A 206 -20.16 -16.25 -0.48
CA ALA A 206 -20.90 -17.50 -0.71
C ALA A 206 -21.76 -17.92 0.49
N SER A 207 -21.49 -17.40 1.71
CA SER A 207 -22.33 -17.52 2.89
C SER A 207 -23.37 -16.39 2.85
N LEU A 208 -24.47 -16.61 2.13
CA LEU A 208 -25.45 -15.59 1.77
C LEU A 208 -26.74 -15.73 2.59
N THR A 209 -27.30 -14.59 3.01
CA THR A 209 -28.63 -14.49 3.64
C THR A 209 -29.38 -13.27 3.09
N TYR A 210 -30.72 -13.25 3.34
CA TYR A 210 -31.61 -12.15 2.98
C TYR A 210 -32.31 -11.65 4.24
N HIS A 211 -32.44 -10.33 4.40
CA HIS A 211 -32.94 -9.74 5.65
C HIS A 211 -34.02 -8.68 5.38
N ARG A 212 -35.06 -8.67 6.22
CA ARG A 212 -36.12 -7.65 6.23
C ARG A 212 -35.76 -6.58 7.25
N HIS A 213 -35.12 -5.54 6.84
CA HIS A 213 -34.71 -4.45 7.74
C HIS A 213 -35.87 -3.87 8.54
N HIS A 214 -35.63 -3.57 9.84
CA HIS A 214 -36.48 -2.76 10.75
C HIS A 214 -37.78 -3.30 11.29
N VAL A 215 -38.16 -4.53 11.07
CA VAL A 215 -39.46 -5.09 11.60
C VAL A 215 -39.57 -4.94 13.12
N THR A 216 -38.49 -5.09 13.86
CA THR A 216 -38.49 -4.99 15.34
C THR A 216 -38.32 -3.56 15.83
N MET A 217 -37.57 -2.69 15.12
CA MET A 217 -37.21 -1.35 15.59
C MET A 217 -38.30 -0.30 15.42
N GLU A 218 -39.20 -0.43 14.48
CA GLU A 218 -40.35 0.46 14.31
C GLU A 218 -41.20 0.59 15.59
N ARG A 219 -41.13 -0.41 16.46
CA ARG A 219 -41.89 -0.46 17.75
C ARG A 219 -41.25 0.36 18.87
N TYR A 220 -39.92 0.57 18.85
CA TYR A 220 -39.19 1.24 19.94
C TYR A 220 -38.94 2.72 19.72
N GLY A 221 -38.95 3.17 18.49
CA GLY A 221 -38.74 4.59 18.10
C GLY A 221 -37.24 5.00 18.04
N THR A 222 -36.98 6.03 17.24
CA THR A 222 -35.64 6.46 16.88
C THR A 222 -34.79 7.02 18.04
N TRP A 223 -35.41 7.46 19.14
CA TRP A 223 -34.68 8.00 20.29
C TRP A 223 -34.05 6.88 21.14
N LEU A 224 -34.71 5.75 21.30
CA LEU A 224 -34.16 4.59 22.03
C LEU A 224 -33.00 3.95 21.24
N GLU A 225 -33.20 3.80 19.94
CA GLU A 225 -32.12 3.40 19.05
C GLU A 225 -30.87 4.30 19.18
N ARG A 226 -31.10 5.61 19.18
CA ARG A 226 -30.00 6.60 19.33
C ARG A 226 -29.30 6.48 20.68
N TYR A 227 -30.08 6.28 21.74
CA TYR A 227 -29.56 6.05 23.09
C TYR A 227 -28.65 4.82 23.11
N LEU A 228 -29.15 3.66 22.62
CA LEU A 228 -28.39 2.42 22.61
C LEU A 228 -27.15 2.50 21.75
N LEU A 229 -27.24 3.00 20.52
CA LEU A 229 -26.08 3.16 19.62
C LEU A 229 -25.00 4.07 20.24
N SER A 230 -25.39 5.18 20.88
CA SER A 230 -24.43 6.10 21.49
C SER A 230 -23.77 5.53 22.73
N ARG A 231 -24.57 4.89 23.61
CA ARG A 231 -24.08 4.24 24.82
C ARG A 231 -23.14 3.07 24.50
N ASN A 232 -23.58 2.19 23.62
CA ASN A 232 -22.86 0.98 23.28
C ASN A 232 -21.56 1.26 22.53
N ALA A 233 -21.51 2.33 21.72
CA ALA A 233 -20.26 2.79 21.11
C ALA A 233 -19.22 3.17 22.18
N LEU A 234 -19.62 3.91 23.22
CA LEU A 234 -18.73 4.25 24.35
C LEU A 234 -18.28 3.01 25.12
N TYR A 235 -19.16 2.02 25.35
CA TYR A 235 -18.80 0.74 25.96
C TYR A 235 -17.76 0.01 25.15
N THR A 236 -17.95 -0.06 23.82
CA THR A 236 -17.06 -0.76 22.89
C THR A 236 -15.66 -0.17 22.90
N ILE A 237 -15.52 1.14 22.75
CA ILE A 237 -14.20 1.79 22.76
C ILE A 237 -13.51 1.69 24.13
N TYR A 238 -14.27 1.85 25.22
CA TYR A 238 -13.71 1.77 26.56
C TYR A 238 -13.14 0.39 26.87
N LYS A 239 -13.84 -0.67 26.50
CA LYS A 239 -13.41 -2.06 26.74
C LYS A 239 -12.25 -2.46 25.88
N ASN A 240 -12.22 -2.06 24.61
CA ASN A 240 -11.38 -2.68 23.58
C ASN A 240 -10.11 -1.93 23.23
N TYR A 241 -10.07 -0.58 23.26
CA TYR A 241 -8.81 0.14 23.10
C TYR A 241 -7.80 -0.17 24.21
N GLY A 242 -6.51 -0.24 23.85
CA GLY A 242 -5.40 -0.26 24.82
C GLY A 242 -5.35 1.04 25.65
N ASP A 243 -4.63 1.02 26.77
CA ASP A 243 -4.63 2.15 27.72
C ASP A 243 -4.14 3.45 27.11
N GLU A 244 -3.10 3.38 26.28
CA GLU A 244 -2.54 4.55 25.62
C GLU A 244 -3.54 5.22 24.69
N ASN A 245 -4.20 4.43 23.83
CA ASN A 245 -5.14 4.95 22.84
C ASN A 245 -6.48 5.33 23.46
N LEU A 246 -6.94 4.62 24.49
CA LEU A 246 -8.14 5.01 25.23
C LEU A 246 -8.00 6.41 25.82
N GLN A 247 -6.85 6.76 26.41
CA GLN A 247 -6.60 8.09 26.95
C GLN A 247 -6.70 9.19 25.88
N LYS A 248 -6.35 8.88 24.63
CA LYS A 248 -6.41 9.82 23.50
C LYS A 248 -7.83 9.99 22.95
N VAL A 249 -8.61 8.89 22.86
CA VAL A 249 -9.90 8.88 22.16
C VAL A 249 -11.10 9.15 23.04
N LEU A 250 -11.05 8.85 24.36
CA LEU A 250 -12.24 8.84 25.20
C LEU A 250 -12.88 10.23 25.33
N ALA A 251 -12.08 11.26 25.59
CA ALA A 251 -12.58 12.63 25.70
C ALA A 251 -13.19 13.14 24.36
N PRO A 252 -12.51 13.05 23.21
CA PRO A 252 -13.11 13.37 21.92
C PRO A 252 -14.39 12.56 21.62
N ALA A 253 -14.45 11.28 21.98
CA ALA A 253 -15.64 10.43 21.74
C ALA A 253 -16.85 10.91 22.56
N ILE A 254 -16.66 11.27 23.82
CA ILE A 254 -17.71 11.84 24.65
C ILE A 254 -18.19 13.19 24.08
N MET A 255 -17.25 14.06 23.68
CA MET A 255 -17.58 15.35 23.03
C MET A 255 -18.38 15.15 21.75
N LEU A 256 -18.01 14.19 20.90
CA LEU A 256 -18.74 13.88 19.68
C LEU A 256 -20.10 13.26 19.95
N THR A 257 -20.24 12.46 20.99
CA THR A 257 -21.55 11.89 21.39
C THR A 257 -22.54 13.00 21.76
N ILE A 258 -22.12 13.98 22.56
CA ILE A 258 -22.94 15.15 22.91
C ILE A 258 -23.22 16.00 21.66
N ARG A 259 -22.20 16.26 20.86
CA ARG A 259 -22.32 17.06 19.63
C ARG A 259 -23.27 16.43 18.60
N ARG A 260 -23.31 15.13 18.53
CA ARG A 260 -24.22 14.37 17.67
C ARG A 260 -25.67 14.58 18.09
N GLY A 261 -25.96 14.52 19.39
CA GLY A 261 -27.30 14.76 19.93
C GLY A 261 -27.81 16.18 19.66
N THR A 262 -26.96 17.18 19.85
CA THR A 262 -27.31 18.58 19.55
C THR A 262 -27.51 18.82 18.05
N ALA A 263 -26.69 18.21 17.19
CA ALA A 263 -26.82 18.36 15.74
C ALA A 263 -28.09 17.67 15.20
N LEU A 264 -28.41 16.46 15.66
CA LEU A 264 -29.61 15.72 15.26
C LEU A 264 -30.89 16.25 15.88
N GLY A 265 -30.80 16.92 17.03
CA GLY A 265 -31.91 17.58 17.69
C GLY A 265 -32.23 18.99 17.14
N GLU A 266 -31.45 19.44 16.13
CA GLU A 266 -31.59 20.78 15.52
C GLU A 266 -31.62 21.89 16.55
N VAL A 267 -30.79 21.76 17.60
CA VAL A 267 -30.77 22.71 18.72
C VAL A 267 -30.24 24.05 18.27
N ASP A 268 -31.09 25.09 18.33
CA ASP A 268 -30.66 26.45 18.06
C ASP A 268 -29.82 27.00 19.25
N ARG A 269 -28.51 27.15 18.99
CA ARG A 269 -27.58 27.69 20.00
C ARG A 269 -27.88 29.11 20.42
N HIS A 270 -28.55 29.93 19.60
CA HIS A 270 -28.91 31.31 19.93
C HIS A 270 -30.02 31.37 20.98
N VAL A 271 -30.91 30.36 21.01
CA VAL A 271 -31.94 30.21 22.05
C VAL A 271 -31.33 29.76 23.38
N LEU A 272 -30.20 29.03 23.34
CA LEU A 272 -29.49 28.51 24.52
C LEU A 272 -28.29 29.37 24.93
N ASP A 273 -28.11 30.57 24.36
CA ASP A 273 -27.01 31.45 24.71
C ASP A 273 -27.25 32.14 26.06
N LEU A 274 -26.90 31.39 27.11
CA LEU A 274 -26.99 31.85 28.50
C LEU A 274 -26.22 33.16 28.78
N ALA A 275 -25.26 33.50 27.93
CA ALA A 275 -24.49 34.75 28.07
C ALA A 275 -25.25 35.99 27.57
N ARG A 276 -26.28 35.80 26.74
CA ARG A 276 -27.08 36.90 26.14
C ARG A 276 -28.50 37.04 26.68
N SER A 277 -28.98 36.14 27.54
CA SER A 277 -30.29 36.23 28.18
C SER A 277 -30.18 36.91 29.55
N PRO A 278 -30.54 38.17 29.68
CA PRO A 278 -30.40 38.89 30.94
C PRO A 278 -31.51 38.65 31.95
N SER A 279 -32.51 37.81 31.69
CA SER A 279 -33.60 37.60 32.64
C SER A 279 -33.61 36.16 33.17
N PHE A 280 -33.15 35.98 34.39
CA PHE A 280 -33.23 34.74 35.18
C PHE A 280 -34.61 34.48 35.84
N ASP A 281 -35.63 35.19 35.42
CA ASP A 281 -36.95 35.20 36.11
C ASP A 281 -37.94 34.19 35.47
N ASP A 282 -37.49 33.25 34.64
CA ASP A 282 -38.41 32.31 34.05
C ASP A 282 -38.15 30.90 34.57
N ASP A 283 -39.00 30.44 35.47
CA ASP A 283 -39.10 29.06 35.93
C ASP A 283 -39.69 28.12 34.84
N SER A 284 -39.71 28.58 33.58
CA SER A 284 -40.18 27.81 32.45
C SER A 284 -39.18 26.69 32.06
N THR A 285 -39.69 25.44 32.02
CA THR A 285 -38.96 24.29 31.53
C THR A 285 -38.71 24.44 30.04
N MET A 286 -37.46 24.41 29.62
CA MET A 286 -37.11 24.41 28.22
C MET A 286 -37.27 23.00 27.63
N PRO A 287 -38.05 22.79 26.54
CA PRO A 287 -38.18 21.49 25.94
C PRO A 287 -36.86 21.09 25.27
N ALA A 288 -36.20 20.09 25.84
CA ALA A 288 -35.02 19.49 25.21
C ALA A 288 -35.43 18.45 24.14
N PRO A 289 -34.85 18.46 22.92
CA PRO A 289 -35.14 17.46 21.92
C PRO A 289 -34.79 16.05 22.41
N LYS A 290 -35.66 15.06 22.14
CA LYS A 290 -35.43 13.67 22.56
C LYS A 290 -34.09 13.11 22.10
N GLN A 291 -33.62 13.51 20.92
CA GLN A 291 -32.33 13.09 20.37
C GLN A 291 -31.14 13.60 21.21
N MET A 292 -31.23 14.84 21.70
CA MET A 292 -30.22 15.38 22.59
C MET A 292 -30.23 14.69 23.96
N MET A 293 -31.43 14.47 24.52
CA MET A 293 -31.59 13.75 25.81
C MET A 293 -31.07 12.32 25.69
N ALA A 294 -31.32 11.62 24.59
CA ALA A 294 -30.85 10.26 24.36
C ALA A 294 -29.32 10.15 24.43
N THR A 295 -28.60 11.07 23.79
CA THR A 295 -27.12 11.08 23.83
C THR A 295 -26.57 11.53 25.18
N THR A 296 -27.23 12.43 25.89
CA THR A 296 -26.87 12.83 27.27
C THR A 296 -27.02 11.66 28.23
N LEU A 297 -28.17 10.97 28.20
CA LEU A 297 -28.41 9.78 29.02
C LEU A 297 -27.47 8.61 28.64
N ALA A 298 -27.04 8.52 27.39
CA ALA A 298 -26.03 7.54 26.96
C ALA A 298 -24.67 7.75 27.65
N VAL A 299 -24.25 9.02 27.80
CA VAL A 299 -23.01 9.37 28.53
C VAL A 299 -23.18 9.13 30.03
N ASP A 300 -24.35 9.47 30.58
CA ASP A 300 -24.69 9.24 32.00
C ASP A 300 -24.63 7.75 32.34
N SER A 301 -25.36 6.90 31.59
CA SER A 301 -25.33 5.42 31.76
C SER A 301 -23.94 4.81 31.54
N PHE A 302 -23.13 5.39 30.62
CA PHE A 302 -21.73 4.96 30.48
C PHE A 302 -20.96 5.23 31.77
N THR A 303 -21.18 6.38 32.41
CA THR A 303 -20.49 6.75 33.64
C THR A 303 -20.92 5.87 34.83
N GLU A 304 -22.20 5.54 34.92
CA GLU A 304 -22.71 4.66 35.96
C GLU A 304 -22.14 3.23 35.86
N LEU A 305 -21.95 2.70 34.64
CA LEU A 305 -21.48 1.33 34.40
C LEU A 305 -19.95 1.21 34.33
N LEU A 306 -19.19 2.30 34.51
CA LEU A 306 -17.72 2.25 34.45
C LEU A 306 -17.08 1.18 35.33
N PRO A 307 -17.50 0.92 36.59
CA PRO A 307 -16.90 -0.12 37.41
C PRO A 307 -17.02 -1.52 36.81
N GLU A 308 -18.20 -1.84 36.24
CA GLU A 308 -18.45 -3.14 35.61
C GLU A 308 -17.73 -3.28 34.26
N LEU A 309 -17.66 -2.19 33.49
CA LEU A 309 -16.94 -2.15 32.24
C LEU A 309 -15.42 -2.29 32.46
N GLU A 310 -14.92 -1.73 33.54
CA GLU A 310 -13.51 -1.85 33.93
C GLU A 310 -13.10 -3.31 34.24
N GLU A 311 -13.98 -4.09 34.88
CA GLU A 311 -13.73 -5.51 35.10
C GLU A 311 -13.61 -6.26 33.77
N SER A 312 -14.55 -6.04 32.85
CA SER A 312 -14.48 -6.62 31.51
C SER A 312 -13.26 -6.16 30.72
N ARG A 313 -12.90 -4.88 30.84
CA ARG A 313 -11.72 -4.31 30.20
C ARG A 313 -10.44 -5.03 30.67
N ARG A 314 -10.27 -5.21 31.99
CA ARG A 314 -9.07 -5.87 32.54
C ARG A 314 -8.89 -7.26 31.92
N GLU A 315 -9.97 -8.04 31.82
CA GLU A 315 -9.90 -9.35 31.21
C GLU A 315 -9.55 -9.31 29.72
N ILE A 316 -10.15 -8.40 28.95
CA ILE A 316 -9.85 -8.21 27.54
C ILE A 316 -8.39 -7.79 27.34
N GLN A 317 -7.90 -6.79 28.09
CA GLN A 317 -6.54 -6.29 27.97
C GLN A 317 -5.49 -7.34 28.42
N ARG A 318 -5.79 -8.13 29.47
CA ARG A 318 -4.91 -9.22 29.95
C ARG A 318 -4.71 -10.32 28.92
N THR A 319 -5.72 -10.57 28.08
CA THR A 319 -5.75 -11.70 27.16
C THR A 319 -5.50 -11.27 25.71
N ARG A 320 -5.27 -9.99 25.45
CA ARG A 320 -5.01 -9.49 24.09
C ARG A 320 -3.66 -9.90 23.57
N VAL A 321 -3.59 -10.27 22.30
CA VAL A 321 -2.36 -10.63 21.58
C VAL A 321 -2.06 -9.69 20.40
N ARG A 322 -3.02 -8.85 19.99
CA ARG A 322 -2.84 -7.86 18.92
C ARG A 322 -2.94 -6.44 19.44
N GLY A 323 -2.11 -5.55 18.88
CA GLY A 323 -2.13 -4.12 19.17
C GLY A 323 -3.30 -3.39 18.53
N ASP A 324 -3.60 -2.18 19.03
CA ASP A 324 -4.66 -1.34 18.46
C ASP A 324 -4.38 -0.94 17.02
N ALA A 325 -3.12 -0.77 16.66
CA ALA A 325 -2.71 -0.42 15.31
C ALA A 325 -3.21 -1.41 14.25
N GLU A 326 -3.12 -2.71 14.53
CA GLU A 326 -3.67 -3.74 13.64
C GLU A 326 -5.20 -3.66 13.54
N ILE A 327 -5.87 -3.26 14.63
CA ILE A 327 -7.32 -3.17 14.69
C ILE A 327 -7.83 -1.91 13.98
N VAL A 328 -7.18 -0.76 14.18
CA VAL A 328 -7.55 0.51 13.53
C VAL A 328 -7.46 0.43 12.01
N ARG A 329 -6.58 -0.42 11.46
CA ARG A 329 -6.54 -0.72 10.01
C ARG A 329 -7.87 -1.28 9.47
N LEU A 330 -8.61 -2.02 10.29
CA LEU A 330 -9.90 -2.59 9.92
C LEU A 330 -11.05 -1.57 9.99
N PHE A 331 -10.82 -0.39 10.55
CA PHE A 331 -11.84 0.67 10.65
C PHE A 331 -12.13 1.31 9.29
N ARG A 332 -11.23 1.22 8.33
CA ARG A 332 -11.25 1.79 6.97
C ARG A 332 -11.24 3.32 6.95
N THR A 333 -12.16 3.99 7.62
CA THR A 333 -12.24 5.47 7.67
C THR A 333 -12.39 5.96 9.10
N PRO A 334 -11.39 5.70 9.97
CA PRO A 334 -11.48 5.97 11.40
C PRO A 334 -11.72 7.46 11.75
N PHE A 335 -11.35 8.38 10.87
CA PHE A 335 -11.38 9.82 11.12
C PHE A 335 -12.45 10.56 10.33
N LEU A 336 -13.32 9.83 9.60
CA LEU A 336 -14.42 10.46 8.87
C LEU A 336 -15.72 10.47 9.67
N ALA A 337 -16.46 11.56 9.55
CA ALA A 337 -17.79 11.67 10.14
C ALA A 337 -18.78 10.73 9.45
N ASN A 338 -19.45 9.88 10.21
CA ASN A 338 -20.48 8.96 9.73
C ASN A 338 -21.86 9.59 9.50
N ILE A 339 -22.06 10.86 9.89
CA ILE A 339 -23.31 11.60 9.71
C ILE A 339 -23.04 12.79 8.77
N PRO A 340 -23.84 12.95 7.70
CA PRO A 340 -23.63 13.98 6.70
C PRO A 340 -24.12 15.38 7.09
N LEU A 341 -24.07 15.73 8.36
CA LEU A 341 -24.43 17.05 8.89
C LEU A 341 -23.19 17.95 8.91
N PRO A 342 -23.18 19.11 8.24
CA PRO A 342 -22.00 19.98 8.14
C PRO A 342 -21.38 20.37 9.50
N ALA A 343 -22.22 20.75 10.46
CA ALA A 343 -21.76 21.14 11.80
C ALA A 343 -21.18 19.98 12.63
N TYR A 344 -21.57 18.73 12.34
CA TYR A 344 -21.01 17.53 12.97
C TYR A 344 -19.68 17.14 12.29
N ARG A 345 -19.63 17.20 10.95
CA ARG A 345 -18.39 16.96 10.19
C ARG A 345 -17.28 17.91 10.64
N GLN A 346 -17.56 19.20 10.70
CA GLN A 346 -16.60 20.19 11.17
C GLN A 346 -16.09 19.87 12.58
N ALA A 347 -16.97 19.43 13.48
CA ALA A 347 -16.57 19.06 14.83
C ALA A 347 -15.67 17.81 14.87
N VAL A 348 -15.89 16.82 13.97
CA VAL A 348 -15.01 15.68 13.83
C VAL A 348 -13.63 16.13 13.33
N ASP A 349 -13.57 16.93 12.27
CA ASP A 349 -12.33 17.44 11.68
C ASP A 349 -11.53 18.27 12.70
N ASP A 350 -12.22 19.16 13.44
CA ASP A 350 -11.59 19.98 14.49
C ASP A 350 -11.00 19.12 15.61
N LEU A 351 -11.72 18.10 16.10
CA LEU A 351 -11.24 17.24 17.18
C LEU A 351 -10.12 16.32 16.72
N VAL A 352 -10.22 15.75 15.51
CA VAL A 352 -9.14 14.96 14.90
C VAL A 352 -7.86 15.80 14.81
N SER A 353 -7.96 17.04 14.37
CA SER A 353 -6.82 17.95 14.24
C SER A 353 -6.25 18.37 15.60
N VAL A 354 -7.10 18.86 16.53
CA VAL A 354 -6.67 19.38 17.85
C VAL A 354 -6.01 18.29 18.70
N PHE A 355 -6.55 17.09 18.67
CA PHE A 355 -6.01 15.94 19.40
C PHE A 355 -4.98 15.14 18.59
N ALA A 356 -4.66 15.57 17.37
CA ALA A 356 -3.70 14.89 16.47
C ALA A 356 -3.98 13.37 16.31
N LEU A 357 -5.26 12.97 16.27
CA LEU A 357 -5.68 11.57 16.37
C LEU A 357 -5.19 10.71 15.20
N GLU A 358 -5.12 11.27 13.99
CA GLU A 358 -4.60 10.55 12.82
C GLU A 358 -3.16 10.02 13.05
N SER A 359 -2.29 10.91 13.52
CA SER A 359 -0.88 10.55 13.75
C SER A 359 -0.66 9.68 15.00
N GLN A 360 -1.63 9.65 15.91
CA GLN A 360 -1.50 8.92 17.19
C GLN A 360 -2.17 7.55 17.20
N LEU A 361 -3.17 7.32 16.36
CA LEU A 361 -3.93 6.05 16.33
C LEU A 361 -3.62 5.18 15.13
N SER A 362 -3.10 5.75 14.05
CA SER A 362 -2.77 5.02 12.84
C SER A 362 -1.27 4.77 12.77
N ASP A 363 -0.87 3.51 12.62
CA ASP A 363 0.50 3.15 12.21
C ASP A 363 0.71 3.42 10.71
N ARG A 364 -0.35 3.75 9.98
CA ARG A 364 -0.24 4.15 8.58
C ARG A 364 0.39 5.55 8.53
N ARG A 365 1.58 5.61 7.94
CA ARG A 365 2.21 6.90 7.63
C ARG A 365 1.73 7.38 6.28
N ARG A 366 1.72 8.68 6.10
CA ARG A 366 1.47 9.32 4.80
C ARG A 366 2.80 9.50 4.12
N VAL A 367 3.05 8.66 3.11
CA VAL A 367 4.34 8.59 2.42
C VAL A 367 4.21 9.16 1.02
N VAL A 368 5.00 10.17 0.69
CA VAL A 368 5.19 10.64 -0.68
C VAL A 368 6.41 9.93 -1.25
N VAL A 369 6.23 9.19 -2.33
CA VAL A 369 7.33 8.63 -3.13
C VAL A 369 7.48 9.49 -4.38
N ALA A 370 8.65 10.11 -4.58
CA ALA A 370 8.87 11.04 -5.67
C ALA A 370 9.98 10.56 -6.62
N THR A 371 9.70 10.62 -7.92
CA THR A 371 10.66 10.36 -8.99
C THR A 371 10.70 11.52 -9.99
N ALA A 372 11.76 11.61 -10.77
CA ALA A 372 11.84 12.56 -11.87
C ALA A 372 11.36 11.95 -13.20
N ASP A 373 11.25 10.63 -13.27
CA ASP A 373 10.96 9.89 -14.49
C ASP A 373 9.46 9.79 -14.81
N THR A 374 9.18 9.47 -16.07
CA THR A 374 7.82 9.22 -16.57
C THR A 374 7.27 7.92 -16.00
N LEU A 375 6.08 7.98 -15.41
CA LEU A 375 5.31 6.84 -14.93
C LEU A 375 4.31 6.41 -16.01
N ALA A 376 4.69 5.40 -16.80
CA ALA A 376 3.94 4.93 -17.96
C ALA A 376 4.11 3.41 -18.12
N PRO A 377 3.37 2.73 -19.01
CA PRO A 377 3.60 1.30 -19.26
C PRO A 377 5.04 0.98 -19.70
N ARG A 378 5.74 1.94 -20.28
CA ARG A 378 7.18 1.86 -20.60
C ARG A 378 7.94 2.71 -19.61
N MET A 379 8.67 2.08 -18.70
CA MET A 379 9.43 2.72 -17.62
C MET A 379 10.91 2.37 -17.70
N ALA A 380 11.75 3.30 -17.27
CA ALA A 380 13.16 3.08 -16.99
C ALA A 380 13.38 2.73 -15.50
N GLY A 381 14.61 2.40 -15.14
CA GLY A 381 14.98 1.96 -13.79
C GLY A 381 14.42 2.80 -12.64
N PRO A 382 14.64 4.14 -12.64
CA PRO A 382 14.16 4.99 -11.56
C PRO A 382 12.64 4.93 -11.36
N ALA A 383 11.86 4.96 -12.47
CA ALA A 383 10.41 4.86 -12.42
C ALA A 383 9.94 3.49 -11.90
N ILE A 384 10.57 2.39 -12.36
CA ILE A 384 10.28 1.03 -11.91
C ILE A 384 10.51 0.91 -10.39
N ARG A 385 11.62 1.46 -9.90
CA ARG A 385 11.96 1.44 -8.48
C ARG A 385 10.95 2.22 -7.63
N ALA A 386 10.62 3.44 -8.02
CA ALA A 386 9.62 4.26 -7.33
C ALA A 386 8.23 3.61 -7.34
N TRP A 387 7.82 3.00 -8.45
CA TRP A 387 6.58 2.25 -8.58
C TRP A 387 6.48 1.09 -7.59
N ASN A 388 7.54 0.28 -7.49
CA ASN A 388 7.56 -0.86 -6.59
C ASN A 388 7.70 -0.44 -5.12
N MET A 389 8.42 0.64 -4.80
CA MET A 389 8.38 1.25 -3.46
C MET A 389 6.95 1.63 -3.08
N ALA A 390 6.21 2.30 -3.97
CA ALA A 390 4.83 2.68 -3.73
C ALA A 390 3.91 1.45 -3.56
N LYS A 391 4.10 0.38 -4.35
CA LYS A 391 3.35 -0.89 -4.22
C LYS A 391 3.57 -1.57 -2.88
N VAL A 392 4.81 -1.67 -2.43
CA VAL A 392 5.13 -2.32 -1.15
C VAL A 392 4.65 -1.47 0.01
N LEU A 393 4.95 -0.17 0.02
CA LEU A 393 4.54 0.73 1.08
C LEU A 393 3.02 0.93 1.13
N GLY A 394 2.33 0.91 0.00
CA GLY A 394 0.87 1.06 -0.10
C GLY A 394 0.08 -0.04 0.61
N LYS A 395 0.68 -1.21 0.83
CA LYS A 395 0.06 -2.29 1.63
C LYS A 395 -0.16 -1.87 3.10
N GLU A 396 0.76 -1.04 3.64
CA GLU A 396 0.77 -0.67 5.06
C GLU A 396 0.58 0.83 5.33
N HIS A 397 0.82 1.69 4.33
CA HIS A 397 0.84 3.14 4.45
C HIS A 397 -0.10 3.80 3.43
N ASP A 398 -0.44 5.06 3.66
CA ASP A 398 -1.13 5.89 2.68
C ASP A 398 -0.07 6.52 1.78
N VAL A 399 -0.06 6.13 0.51
CA VAL A 399 1.02 6.50 -0.41
C VAL A 399 0.53 7.42 -1.52
N LYS A 400 1.34 8.42 -1.85
CA LYS A 400 1.24 9.21 -3.08
C LYS A 400 2.52 9.03 -3.87
N LEU A 401 2.42 8.41 -5.04
CA LEU A 401 3.51 8.33 -6.01
C LEU A 401 3.42 9.54 -6.94
N VAL A 402 4.46 10.37 -6.93
CA VAL A 402 4.45 11.63 -7.69
C VAL A 402 5.66 11.73 -8.61
N THR A 403 5.46 12.37 -9.76
CA THR A 403 6.55 12.69 -10.68
C THR A 403 6.40 14.10 -11.26
N LYS A 404 7.53 14.78 -11.50
CA LYS A 404 7.56 16.05 -12.26
C LYS A 404 7.32 15.84 -13.77
N SER A 405 7.39 14.60 -14.24
CA SER A 405 7.12 14.18 -15.61
C SER A 405 5.67 13.70 -15.75
N ARG A 406 5.32 13.05 -16.86
CA ARG A 406 3.97 12.53 -17.10
C ARG A 406 3.70 11.28 -16.26
N CYS A 407 2.44 11.10 -15.85
CA CYS A 407 1.92 9.87 -15.25
C CYS A 407 0.74 9.36 -16.07
N GLU A 408 0.88 8.15 -16.63
CA GLU A 408 -0.13 7.48 -17.49
C GLU A 408 -0.64 6.17 -16.85
N ILE A 409 -0.20 5.86 -15.62
CA ILE A 409 -0.57 4.65 -14.88
C ILE A 409 -1.27 5.01 -13.57
N TRP A 410 -2.02 4.06 -13.04
CA TRP A 410 -2.71 4.20 -11.77
C TRP A 410 -2.64 2.90 -10.97
N HIS A 411 -2.90 2.95 -9.67
CA HIS A 411 -2.96 1.79 -8.79
C HIS A 411 -4.15 1.93 -7.84
N ALA A 412 -4.73 0.78 -7.43
CA ALA A 412 -5.90 0.78 -6.54
C ALA A 412 -5.56 1.20 -5.09
N ASP A 413 -4.35 0.91 -4.63
CA ASP A 413 -3.94 1.08 -3.23
C ASP A 413 -3.27 2.43 -2.96
N PHE A 414 -2.91 3.21 -3.99
CA PHE A 414 -2.24 4.50 -3.81
C PHE A 414 -2.50 5.49 -4.96
N GLU A 415 -2.40 6.78 -4.64
CA GLU A 415 -2.55 7.86 -5.61
C GLU A 415 -1.31 7.98 -6.51
N CYS A 416 -1.51 8.08 -7.84
CA CYS A 416 -0.46 8.41 -8.80
C CYS A 416 -0.72 9.78 -9.40
N ARG A 417 0.31 10.66 -9.43
CA ARG A 417 0.18 12.02 -9.97
C ARG A 417 1.41 12.41 -10.79
N GLY A 418 1.19 12.88 -12.02
CA GLY A 418 2.20 13.46 -12.90
C GLY A 418 2.15 15.00 -12.96
N ASP A 419 3.09 15.57 -13.71
CA ASP A 419 3.22 17.02 -13.96
C ASP A 419 3.24 17.86 -12.66
N VAL A 420 3.84 17.28 -11.58
CA VAL A 420 3.94 17.94 -10.28
C VAL A 420 4.97 19.06 -10.34
N ALA A 421 4.47 20.29 -10.22
CA ALA A 421 5.29 21.50 -10.24
C ALA A 421 5.83 21.84 -8.83
N PRO A 422 6.86 22.66 -8.70
CA PRO A 422 7.36 23.12 -7.41
C PRO A 422 6.28 23.80 -6.53
N GLU A 423 5.28 24.41 -7.16
CA GLU A 423 4.15 25.08 -6.50
C GLU A 423 3.16 24.11 -5.83
N ASP A 424 3.15 22.83 -6.22
CA ASP A 424 2.31 21.77 -5.60
C ASP A 424 2.90 21.24 -4.28
N TRP A 425 4.19 21.41 -4.08
CA TRP A 425 4.92 20.79 -2.96
C TRP A 425 4.51 21.28 -1.58
N PRO A 426 4.06 22.53 -1.35
CA PRO A 426 3.54 22.92 -0.03
C PRO A 426 2.38 22.04 0.45
N ALA A 427 1.48 21.63 -0.46
CA ALA A 427 0.37 20.76 -0.12
C ALA A 427 0.81 19.29 0.09
N LEU A 428 1.75 18.81 -0.73
CA LEU A 428 2.32 17.46 -0.56
C LEU A 428 3.13 17.36 0.74
N GLU A 429 3.96 18.34 1.03
CA GLU A 429 4.73 18.40 2.28
C GLU A 429 3.82 18.46 3.51
N ALA A 430 2.80 19.32 3.49
CA ALA A 430 1.83 19.40 4.58
C ALA A 430 1.11 18.06 4.82
N TRP A 431 0.79 17.33 3.76
CA TRP A 431 0.13 16.02 3.84
C TRP A 431 1.08 14.91 4.32
N ALA A 432 2.34 14.90 3.89
CA ALA A 432 3.28 13.81 4.14
C ALA A 432 3.74 13.73 5.61
N ASP A 433 4.03 12.52 6.08
CA ASP A 433 4.86 12.26 7.26
C ASP A 433 6.28 11.91 6.83
N VAL A 434 6.41 11.18 5.72
CA VAL A 434 7.67 10.76 5.11
C VAL A 434 7.70 11.13 3.63
N ILE A 435 8.84 11.60 3.16
CA ILE A 435 9.10 11.87 1.75
C ILE A 435 10.29 11.01 1.31
N VAL A 436 10.05 10.05 0.44
CA VAL A 436 11.06 9.19 -0.19
C VAL A 436 11.32 9.71 -1.60
N PHE A 437 12.55 9.94 -1.97
CA PHE A 437 12.83 10.42 -3.31
C PHE A 437 14.18 9.94 -3.85
N GLN A 438 14.29 9.99 -5.16
CA GLN A 438 15.50 9.77 -5.94
C GLN A 438 15.77 10.97 -6.88
N GLY A 439 17.03 11.13 -7.32
CA GLY A 439 17.41 12.22 -8.19
C GLY A 439 17.63 13.55 -7.45
N PHE A 440 17.15 14.68 -7.99
CA PHE A 440 17.52 16.03 -7.56
C PHE A 440 16.39 16.80 -6.85
N LEU A 441 15.47 16.11 -6.17
CA LEU A 441 14.25 16.72 -5.61
C LEU A 441 14.55 17.93 -4.71
N LEU A 442 15.51 17.84 -3.79
CA LEU A 442 15.82 18.94 -2.87
C LEU A 442 16.44 20.16 -3.56
N HIS A 443 17.01 19.96 -4.76
CA HIS A 443 17.45 21.06 -5.63
C HIS A 443 16.26 21.69 -6.36
N ASP A 444 15.36 20.87 -6.89
CA ASP A 444 14.17 21.32 -7.64
C ASP A 444 13.13 21.98 -6.71
N VAL A 445 13.06 21.55 -5.45
CA VAL A 445 12.09 22.00 -4.42
C VAL A 445 12.82 22.42 -3.13
N PRO A 446 13.51 23.58 -3.11
CA PRO A 446 14.37 23.98 -2.00
C PRO A 446 13.65 24.16 -0.66
N MET A 447 12.33 24.35 -0.63
CA MET A 447 11.56 24.45 0.62
C MET A 447 11.70 23.20 1.49
N LEU A 448 11.88 22.02 0.89
CA LEU A 448 12.03 20.75 1.60
C LEU A 448 13.32 20.68 2.45
N LEU A 449 14.31 21.52 2.19
CA LEU A 449 15.51 21.61 3.03
C LEU A 449 15.20 22.12 4.44
N ALA A 450 14.16 22.94 4.58
CA ALA A 450 13.71 23.47 5.86
C ALA A 450 12.51 22.72 6.44
N SER A 451 12.01 21.68 5.76
CA SER A 451 10.86 20.89 6.20
C SER A 451 11.16 20.13 7.49
N SER A 452 10.16 20.02 8.36
CA SER A 452 10.21 19.18 9.56
C SER A 452 9.92 17.69 9.28
N LYS A 453 9.51 17.36 8.06
CA LYS A 453 9.14 15.98 7.69
C LYS A 453 10.37 15.08 7.58
N VAL A 454 10.14 13.78 7.74
CA VAL A 454 11.17 12.76 7.54
C VAL A 454 11.49 12.65 6.06
N ILE A 455 12.77 12.71 5.70
CA ILE A 455 13.23 12.64 4.32
C ILE A 455 14.15 11.44 4.13
N VAL A 456 13.73 10.52 3.27
CA VAL A 456 14.50 9.37 2.81
C VAL A 456 15.10 9.68 1.45
N VAL A 457 16.41 9.58 1.35
CA VAL A 457 17.17 9.82 0.12
C VAL A 457 17.61 8.49 -0.47
N ASP A 458 17.11 8.17 -1.64
CA ASP A 458 17.50 6.97 -2.37
C ASP A 458 18.79 7.24 -3.18
N LEU A 459 19.92 6.75 -2.65
CA LEU A 459 21.26 6.90 -3.21
C LEU A 459 21.70 5.68 -4.03
N TYR A 460 20.73 4.90 -4.55
CA TYR A 460 20.98 3.66 -5.27
C TYR A 460 21.87 3.84 -6.53
N ASP A 461 21.99 5.06 -6.99
CA ASP A 461 22.74 5.43 -8.18
C ASP A 461 23.76 6.53 -7.87
N PRO A 462 25.07 6.24 -7.97
CA PRO A 462 26.13 7.24 -7.83
C PRO A 462 26.25 8.13 -9.08
N PHE A 463 25.18 8.87 -9.41
CA PHE A 463 24.99 9.63 -10.65
C PHE A 463 26.15 10.58 -11.00
N HIS A 464 26.94 11.05 -10.06
CA HIS A 464 28.12 11.87 -10.33
C HIS A 464 29.27 11.06 -10.98
N LEU A 465 29.32 9.73 -10.75
CA LEU A 465 30.25 8.83 -11.46
C LEU A 465 29.71 8.50 -12.85
N GLU A 466 28.41 8.23 -12.98
CA GLU A 466 27.77 8.05 -14.30
C GLU A 466 27.92 9.29 -15.16
N GLN A 467 27.82 10.49 -14.59
CA GLN A 467 27.98 11.77 -15.32
C GLN A 467 29.39 11.91 -15.93
N LEU A 468 30.42 11.34 -15.29
CA LEU A 468 31.79 11.35 -15.86
C LEU A 468 31.86 10.58 -17.17
N GLU A 469 31.18 9.44 -17.26
CA GLU A 469 31.13 8.62 -18.47
C GLU A 469 30.14 9.19 -19.49
N LEU A 470 28.96 9.63 -19.05
CA LEU A 470 27.95 10.22 -19.91
C LEU A 470 28.48 11.42 -20.68
N SER A 471 29.21 12.31 -19.99
CA SER A 471 29.79 13.54 -20.57
C SER A 471 31.21 13.39 -21.12
N ARG A 472 31.74 12.16 -21.27
CA ARG A 472 33.13 11.89 -21.61
C ARG A 472 33.62 12.61 -22.88
N HIS A 473 32.72 12.82 -23.82
CA HIS A 473 33.04 13.49 -25.10
C HIS A 473 32.67 14.98 -25.12
N ASP A 474 32.15 15.52 -24.03
CA ASP A 474 31.78 16.93 -23.91
C ASP A 474 33.02 17.82 -23.62
N PRO A 475 32.96 19.15 -23.86
CA PRO A 475 34.06 20.05 -23.54
C PRO A 475 34.44 19.98 -22.05
N PHE A 476 35.74 19.93 -21.78
CA PHE A 476 36.28 19.74 -20.43
C PHE A 476 35.71 20.74 -19.40
N ASP A 477 35.64 22.03 -19.75
CA ASP A 477 35.11 23.06 -18.84
C ASP A 477 33.61 22.82 -18.48
N GLN A 478 32.83 22.29 -19.42
CA GLN A 478 31.44 21.94 -19.21
C GLN A 478 31.34 20.77 -18.25
N ARG A 479 32.16 19.74 -18.46
CA ARG A 479 32.19 18.53 -17.57
C ARG A 479 32.53 18.93 -16.12
N VAL A 480 33.52 19.80 -15.93
CA VAL A 480 33.91 20.28 -14.60
C VAL A 480 32.75 20.98 -13.90
N LEU A 481 31.97 21.78 -14.62
CA LEU A 481 30.82 22.49 -14.07
C LEU A 481 29.67 21.51 -13.71
N GLU A 482 29.39 20.57 -14.59
CA GLU A 482 28.30 19.58 -14.38
C GLU A 482 28.59 18.64 -13.21
N ILE A 483 29.83 18.13 -13.13
CA ILE A 483 30.25 17.29 -12.00
C ILE A 483 30.22 18.07 -10.67
N GLY A 484 30.74 19.31 -10.70
CA GLY A 484 30.72 20.18 -9.51
C GLY A 484 29.30 20.46 -9.02
N GLU A 485 28.34 20.66 -9.93
CA GLU A 485 26.94 20.85 -9.58
C GLU A 485 26.32 19.55 -9.04
N SER A 486 26.57 18.41 -9.67
CA SER A 486 26.08 17.10 -9.21
C SER A 486 26.56 16.78 -7.79
N VAL A 487 27.84 16.99 -7.51
CA VAL A 487 28.40 16.78 -6.16
C VAL A 487 27.81 17.78 -5.15
N ARG A 488 27.58 19.03 -5.55
CA ARG A 488 26.97 20.04 -4.68
C ARG A 488 25.53 19.64 -4.27
N VAL A 489 24.73 19.20 -5.25
CA VAL A 489 23.35 18.73 -5.00
C VAL A 489 23.36 17.50 -4.10
N LEU A 490 24.21 16.54 -4.39
CA LEU A 490 24.36 15.32 -3.58
C LEU A 490 24.71 15.64 -2.12
N ASN A 491 25.71 16.53 -1.89
CA ASN A 491 26.08 16.96 -0.56
C ASN A 491 24.94 17.67 0.19
N GLN A 492 24.12 18.43 -0.54
CA GLN A 492 22.93 19.07 0.05
C GLN A 492 21.89 18.03 0.49
N GLN A 493 21.66 16.99 -0.31
CA GLN A 493 20.75 15.88 0.01
C GLN A 493 21.28 15.07 1.20
N ILE A 494 22.57 14.75 1.24
CA ILE A 494 23.21 14.04 2.36
C ILE A 494 23.10 14.83 3.66
N ARG A 495 23.26 16.15 3.62
CA ARG A 495 23.08 16.99 4.82
C ARG A 495 21.65 16.96 5.35
N ARG A 496 20.65 16.88 4.45
CA ARG A 496 19.23 16.98 4.85
C ARG A 496 18.56 15.65 5.12
N GLY A 497 18.98 14.59 4.46
CA GLY A 497 18.36 13.27 4.57
C GLY A 497 18.34 12.75 6.02
N ASP A 498 17.30 12.04 6.37
CA ASP A 498 17.14 11.39 7.67
C ASP A 498 17.47 9.89 7.58
N PHE A 499 17.25 9.28 6.43
CA PHE A 499 17.61 7.91 6.11
C PHE A 499 18.05 7.81 4.65
N PHE A 500 19.01 6.90 4.38
CA PHE A 500 19.61 6.74 3.07
C PHE A 500 19.49 5.29 2.60
N LEU A 501 19.29 5.10 1.29
CA LEU A 501 19.21 3.78 0.66
C LEU A 501 20.36 3.62 -0.33
N SER A 502 21.01 2.46 -0.31
CA SER A 502 22.03 2.05 -1.27
C SER A 502 21.63 0.77 -1.97
N ALA A 503 22.12 0.48 -3.18
CA ALA A 503 21.71 -0.74 -3.90
C ALA A 503 22.60 -1.96 -3.60
N SER A 504 23.74 -1.79 -2.96
CA SER A 504 24.67 -2.88 -2.61
C SER A 504 25.52 -2.51 -1.40
N GLU A 505 26.14 -3.50 -0.75
CA GLU A 505 27.11 -3.26 0.32
C GLU A 505 28.30 -2.40 -0.16
N LYS A 506 28.77 -2.61 -1.39
CA LYS A 506 29.86 -1.80 -1.95
C LYS A 506 29.47 -0.32 -2.12
N GLN A 507 28.22 -0.06 -2.52
CA GLN A 507 27.69 1.31 -2.53
C GLN A 507 27.50 1.84 -1.10
N ARG A 508 27.06 1.00 -0.16
CA ARG A 508 26.93 1.38 1.24
C ARG A 508 28.27 1.86 1.80
N ASP A 509 29.35 1.11 1.60
CA ASP A 509 30.70 1.51 1.99
C ASP A 509 31.13 2.84 1.37
N PHE A 510 30.84 3.02 0.09
CA PHE A 510 31.12 4.27 -0.62
C PHE A 510 30.37 5.47 -0.02
N TRP A 511 29.07 5.30 0.26
CA TRP A 511 28.25 6.37 0.85
C TRP A 511 28.58 6.62 2.33
N LEU A 512 28.98 5.62 3.11
CA LEU A 512 29.48 5.80 4.47
C LEU A 512 30.71 6.69 4.49
N GLY A 513 31.62 6.57 3.51
CA GLY A 513 32.75 7.47 3.36
C GLY A 513 32.32 8.93 3.16
N GLN A 514 31.31 9.18 2.33
CA GLN A 514 30.79 10.53 2.09
C GLN A 514 29.98 11.06 3.26
N LEU A 515 29.14 10.24 3.89
CA LEU A 515 28.42 10.58 5.13
C LEU A 515 29.39 10.96 6.25
N SER A 516 30.51 10.24 6.39
CA SER A 516 31.57 10.54 7.35
C SER A 516 32.22 11.90 7.06
N ALA A 517 32.57 12.16 5.80
CA ALA A 517 33.13 13.45 5.38
C ALA A 517 32.16 14.62 5.61
N MET A 518 30.83 14.33 5.55
CA MET A 518 29.77 15.30 5.80
C MET A 518 29.35 15.39 7.27
N GLN A 519 30.06 14.73 8.18
CA GLN A 519 29.83 14.66 9.64
C GLN A 519 28.47 14.05 10.04
N ARG A 520 27.88 13.21 9.17
CA ARG A 520 26.65 12.48 9.46
C ARG A 520 26.91 11.20 10.26
N VAL A 521 28.12 10.65 10.22
CA VAL A 521 28.59 9.60 11.15
C VAL A 521 29.16 10.32 12.37
N ASN A 522 28.41 10.33 13.44
CA ASN A 522 28.73 11.06 14.68
C ASN A 522 28.13 10.34 15.91
N PRO A 523 28.46 10.73 17.14
CA PRO A 523 27.97 10.03 18.34
C PRO A 523 26.43 9.97 18.47
N TYR A 524 25.70 10.97 17.96
CA TYR A 524 24.22 10.96 18.01
C TYR A 524 23.63 9.79 17.23
N VAL A 525 24.26 9.39 16.13
CA VAL A 525 23.81 8.30 15.28
C VAL A 525 24.45 6.99 15.69
N TYR A 526 25.78 6.99 15.93
CA TYR A 526 26.57 5.80 16.21
C TYR A 526 26.25 5.13 17.55
N ASP A 527 25.98 5.92 18.61
CA ASP A 527 25.65 5.38 19.93
C ASP A 527 24.28 4.70 19.98
N GLY A 528 23.41 5.02 19.03
CA GLY A 528 22.10 4.37 18.85
C GLY A 528 22.17 3.09 18.04
N ASP A 529 23.02 3.08 17.00
CA ASP A 529 23.24 1.95 16.10
C ASP A 529 24.69 1.94 15.58
N GLU A 530 25.55 1.11 16.20
CA GLU A 530 26.96 0.96 15.82
C GLU A 530 27.14 0.41 14.39
N SER A 531 26.13 -0.27 13.85
CA SER A 531 26.14 -0.80 12.48
C SER A 531 25.80 0.25 11.43
N LEU A 532 25.21 1.38 11.84
CA LEU A 532 24.73 2.48 10.99
C LEU A 532 23.64 2.08 9.98
N HIS A 533 22.96 0.95 10.16
CA HIS A 533 21.83 0.54 9.31
C HIS A 533 20.58 1.42 9.52
N GLU A 534 20.42 2.03 10.69
CA GLU A 534 19.35 3.02 10.93
C GLU A 534 19.61 4.37 10.24
N LEU A 535 20.84 4.62 9.75
CA LEU A 535 21.18 5.79 8.95
C LEU A 535 21.22 5.50 7.44
N LEU A 536 21.88 4.41 7.04
CA LEU A 536 22.08 3.99 5.66
C LEU A 536 21.95 2.48 5.54
N ASP A 537 21.00 2.01 4.76
CA ASP A 537 20.81 0.57 4.58
C ASP A 537 20.83 0.14 3.11
N VAL A 538 20.99 -1.18 2.90
CA VAL A 538 21.05 -1.77 1.56
C VAL A 538 19.65 -2.15 1.11
N VAL A 539 19.18 -1.48 0.10
CA VAL A 539 17.90 -1.69 -0.56
C VAL A 539 18.16 -1.83 -2.05
N PRO A 540 18.49 -3.03 -2.54
CA PRO A 540 18.76 -3.26 -3.96
C PRO A 540 17.52 -3.05 -4.83
N PHE A 541 17.70 -3.09 -6.14
CA PHE A 541 16.58 -3.33 -7.03
C PHE A 541 16.03 -4.74 -6.80
N GLY A 542 14.74 -4.91 -7.09
CA GLY A 542 14.07 -6.18 -6.90
C GLY A 542 13.47 -6.75 -8.19
N VAL A 543 12.98 -7.97 -8.06
CA VAL A 543 12.17 -8.68 -9.06
C VAL A 543 10.72 -8.80 -8.57
N PRO A 544 9.73 -8.99 -9.47
CA PRO A 544 8.35 -9.25 -9.06
C PRO A 544 8.25 -10.42 -8.08
N ASP A 545 7.31 -10.31 -7.13
CA ASP A 545 7.02 -11.37 -6.17
C ASP A 545 6.36 -12.60 -6.86
N GLU A 546 5.63 -12.35 -7.95
CA GLU A 546 5.00 -13.38 -8.76
C GLU A 546 6.00 -13.98 -9.75
N PRO A 547 5.92 -15.30 -10.04
CA PRO A 547 6.74 -15.93 -11.05
C PRO A 547 6.46 -15.35 -12.46
N PRO A 548 7.43 -15.40 -13.39
CA PRO A 548 7.22 -14.90 -14.73
C PRO A 548 6.23 -15.80 -15.51
N GLU A 549 5.15 -15.22 -15.99
CA GLU A 549 4.17 -15.92 -16.82
C GLU A 549 4.15 -15.35 -18.24
N ARG A 550 4.04 -16.24 -19.23
CA ARG A 550 3.91 -15.83 -20.63
C ARG A 550 2.53 -15.24 -20.88
N THR A 551 2.47 -13.96 -21.23
CA THR A 551 1.22 -13.22 -21.50
C THR A 551 1.05 -12.84 -22.97
N GLY A 552 2.08 -13.08 -23.81
CA GLY A 552 2.05 -12.69 -25.21
C GLY A 552 3.24 -13.20 -26.01
N PRO A 553 3.42 -12.72 -27.24
CA PRO A 553 4.54 -13.09 -28.11
C PRO A 553 5.87 -12.56 -27.52
N GLY A 554 6.93 -13.35 -27.71
CA GLY A 554 8.30 -13.01 -27.29
C GLY A 554 9.22 -12.74 -28.50
N ILE A 555 10.29 -13.54 -28.63
CA ILE A 555 11.33 -13.39 -29.65
C ILE A 555 11.24 -14.52 -30.68
N ARG A 556 11.25 -15.77 -30.24
CA ARG A 556 11.35 -16.96 -31.12
C ARG A 556 10.12 -17.12 -31.99
N GLY A 557 10.33 -17.20 -33.30
CA GLY A 557 9.25 -17.34 -34.29
C GLY A 557 8.39 -16.05 -34.44
N VAL A 558 8.74 -14.97 -33.76
CA VAL A 558 8.03 -13.67 -33.78
C VAL A 558 8.89 -12.62 -34.47
N VAL A 559 10.15 -12.49 -34.06
CA VAL A 559 11.09 -11.53 -34.67
C VAL A 559 11.54 -12.09 -36.02
N PRO A 560 11.33 -11.35 -37.13
CA PRO A 560 11.79 -11.80 -38.46
C PRO A 560 13.30 -12.13 -38.45
N GLY A 561 13.67 -13.32 -38.89
CA GLY A 561 15.06 -13.80 -38.88
C GLY A 561 15.45 -14.65 -37.66
N ILE A 562 14.58 -14.75 -36.64
CA ILE A 562 14.79 -15.64 -35.47
C ILE A 562 13.80 -16.78 -35.51
N GLY A 563 14.33 -18.01 -35.72
CA GLY A 563 13.53 -19.23 -35.75
C GLY A 563 13.05 -19.70 -34.38
N ALA A 564 12.08 -20.63 -34.38
CA ALA A 564 11.49 -21.16 -33.13
C ALA A 564 12.51 -21.96 -32.27
N ASN A 565 13.57 -22.51 -32.90
CA ASN A 565 14.58 -23.34 -32.23
C ASN A 565 15.94 -22.65 -32.12
N ASP A 566 16.07 -21.40 -32.56
CA ASP A 566 17.34 -20.68 -32.48
C ASP A 566 17.76 -20.45 -31.02
N LYS A 567 19.06 -20.38 -30.78
CA LYS A 567 19.66 -20.07 -29.48
C LYS A 567 19.72 -18.57 -29.29
N VAL A 568 19.02 -18.06 -28.31
CA VAL A 568 18.85 -16.60 -28.11
C VAL A 568 19.69 -16.10 -26.93
N LEU A 569 20.63 -15.21 -27.26
CA LEU A 569 21.37 -14.38 -26.30
C LEU A 569 20.59 -13.08 -26.13
N LEU A 570 20.22 -12.73 -24.91
CA LEU A 570 19.40 -11.56 -24.63
C LEU A 570 20.20 -10.47 -23.96
N TRP A 571 20.19 -9.28 -24.55
CA TRP A 571 20.59 -8.04 -23.91
C TRP A 571 19.33 -7.34 -23.37
N GLY A 572 19.06 -7.45 -22.08
CA GLY A 572 17.91 -6.82 -21.41
C GLY A 572 18.10 -5.33 -21.19
N GLY A 573 17.14 -4.51 -21.61
CA GLY A 573 17.15 -3.07 -21.37
C GLY A 573 17.99 -2.23 -22.35
N GLY A 574 18.26 -0.97 -22.00
CA GLY A 574 18.91 0.01 -22.86
C GLY A 574 20.41 -0.21 -23.07
N ILE A 575 20.96 0.48 -24.04
CA ILE A 575 22.40 0.51 -24.35
C ILE A 575 22.91 1.91 -24.00
N TYR A 576 23.80 2.01 -22.99
CA TYR A 576 24.36 3.27 -22.51
C TYR A 576 25.89 3.32 -22.75
N ASN A 577 26.51 4.51 -22.70
CA ASN A 577 27.90 4.73 -23.06
C ASN A 577 28.93 3.98 -22.19
N TRP A 578 28.56 3.52 -21.01
CA TRP A 578 29.39 2.71 -20.10
C TRP A 578 29.28 1.21 -20.32
N PHE A 579 28.45 0.77 -21.29
CA PHE A 579 28.35 -0.63 -21.70
C PHE A 579 29.23 -0.93 -22.90
N ASP A 580 29.53 -2.21 -23.09
CA ASP A 580 30.35 -2.71 -24.21
C ASP A 580 29.58 -3.74 -25.06
N PRO A 581 28.60 -3.31 -25.84
CA PRO A 581 27.91 -4.18 -26.77
C PRO A 581 28.80 -4.58 -27.96
N ILE A 582 29.90 -3.85 -28.21
CA ILE A 582 30.77 -4.05 -29.37
C ILE A 582 31.56 -5.35 -29.19
N THR A 583 32.20 -5.56 -28.04
CA THR A 583 32.89 -6.83 -27.73
C THR A 583 31.92 -8.03 -27.82
N LEU A 584 30.68 -7.86 -27.38
CA LEU A 584 29.65 -8.89 -27.49
C LEU A 584 29.33 -9.23 -28.96
N ILE A 585 29.20 -8.24 -29.84
CA ILE A 585 28.92 -8.44 -31.27
C ILE A 585 30.09 -9.17 -31.93
N HIS A 586 31.34 -8.82 -31.60
CA HIS A 586 32.52 -9.53 -32.08
C HIS A 586 32.62 -10.99 -31.58
N ALA A 587 32.21 -11.23 -30.32
CA ALA A 587 32.15 -12.59 -29.79
C ALA A 587 31.07 -13.43 -30.52
N VAL A 588 29.91 -12.83 -30.85
CA VAL A 588 28.87 -13.50 -31.66
C VAL A 588 29.36 -13.77 -33.07
N ASP A 589 30.17 -12.92 -33.70
CA ASP A 589 30.78 -13.18 -35.02
C ASP A 589 31.66 -14.44 -35.01
N LYS A 590 32.42 -14.68 -33.94
CA LYS A 590 33.18 -15.92 -33.76
C LYS A 590 32.28 -17.10 -33.41
N LEU A 591 31.35 -16.90 -32.47
CA LEU A 591 30.47 -17.96 -31.95
C LEU A 591 29.57 -18.58 -33.01
N ARG A 592 29.08 -17.80 -33.99
CA ARG A 592 28.24 -18.31 -35.08
C ARG A 592 28.92 -19.40 -35.96
N LEU A 593 30.23 -19.45 -35.92
CA LEU A 593 30.98 -20.51 -36.64
C LEU A 593 30.94 -21.86 -35.91
N ARG A 594 30.71 -21.85 -34.60
CA ARG A 594 30.58 -23.05 -33.73
C ARG A 594 29.09 -23.38 -33.43
N VAL A 595 28.25 -22.35 -33.33
CA VAL A 595 26.81 -22.40 -33.02
C VAL A 595 26.03 -21.59 -34.08
N PRO A 596 25.75 -22.18 -35.27
CA PRO A 596 25.17 -21.43 -36.40
C PRO A 596 23.75 -20.89 -36.17
N ASP A 597 23.04 -21.45 -35.21
CA ASP A 597 21.69 -21.07 -34.78
C ASP A 597 21.67 -20.04 -33.63
N VAL A 598 22.82 -19.42 -33.27
CA VAL A 598 22.88 -18.36 -32.26
C VAL A 598 22.28 -17.06 -32.81
N ARG A 599 21.52 -16.35 -31.96
CA ARG A 599 20.94 -15.04 -32.24
C ARG A 599 21.14 -14.13 -31.03
N LEU A 600 21.68 -12.95 -31.25
CA LEU A 600 21.78 -11.90 -30.24
C LEU A 600 20.62 -10.90 -30.43
N TYR A 601 19.84 -10.69 -29.38
CA TYR A 601 18.71 -9.75 -29.42
C TYR A 601 18.88 -8.66 -28.38
N PHE A 602 18.89 -7.40 -28.83
CA PHE A 602 18.87 -6.21 -27.98
C PHE A 602 17.43 -5.77 -27.76
N MET A 603 16.96 -5.85 -26.52
CA MET A 603 15.54 -5.66 -26.16
C MET A 603 15.06 -4.19 -26.22
N GLY A 604 15.99 -3.22 -26.13
CA GLY A 604 15.67 -1.80 -26.22
C GLY A 604 16.87 -0.95 -26.63
N THR A 605 16.67 -0.04 -27.59
CA THR A 605 17.73 0.87 -28.06
C THR A 605 17.42 2.33 -27.80
N ARG A 606 16.11 2.70 -27.68
CA ARG A 606 15.67 4.07 -27.41
C ARG A 606 15.05 4.18 -26.04
N HIS A 607 15.53 5.16 -25.27
CA HIS A 607 14.98 5.41 -23.92
C HIS A 607 13.52 5.86 -23.99
N PRO A 608 12.62 5.39 -23.05
CA PRO A 608 11.21 5.76 -23.06
C PRO A 608 10.96 7.25 -22.76
N ASN A 609 11.87 7.90 -22.04
CA ASN A 609 11.84 9.35 -21.85
C ASN A 609 12.49 10.04 -23.07
N PRO A 610 11.75 10.84 -23.85
CA PRO A 610 12.25 11.49 -25.07
C PRO A 610 13.30 12.58 -24.80
N ASP A 611 13.45 13.03 -23.55
CA ASP A 611 14.45 14.01 -23.15
C ASP A 611 15.83 13.38 -22.96
N VAL A 612 15.93 12.06 -22.93
CA VAL A 612 17.20 11.32 -22.88
C VAL A 612 17.70 11.11 -24.31
N PRO A 613 18.88 11.65 -24.67
CA PRO A 613 19.42 11.52 -26.03
C PRO A 613 19.78 10.07 -26.37
N GLU A 614 19.75 9.71 -27.65
CA GLU A 614 20.29 8.44 -28.11
C GLU A 614 21.80 8.36 -27.78
N MET A 615 22.20 7.22 -27.24
CA MET A 615 23.59 6.96 -26.88
C MET A 615 24.43 6.63 -28.10
N ARG A 616 25.60 7.21 -28.15
CA ARG A 616 26.56 7.00 -29.27
C ARG A 616 26.91 5.51 -29.42
N VAL A 617 27.12 4.80 -28.31
CA VAL A 617 27.47 3.38 -28.32
C VAL A 617 26.39 2.50 -28.92
N ALA A 618 25.11 2.88 -28.84
CA ALA A 618 24.01 2.16 -29.47
C ALA A 618 24.09 2.26 -31.01
N TRP A 619 24.49 3.44 -31.53
CA TRP A 619 24.75 3.62 -32.96
C TRP A 619 26.00 2.85 -33.41
N ASP A 620 27.10 2.95 -32.65
CA ASP A 620 28.36 2.24 -32.93
C ASP A 620 28.14 0.72 -32.94
N ALA A 621 27.32 0.17 -32.00
CA ALA A 621 26.95 -1.25 -31.97
C ALA A 621 26.22 -1.70 -33.23
N ARG A 622 25.23 -0.92 -33.68
CA ARG A 622 24.51 -1.21 -34.92
C ARG A 622 25.41 -1.16 -36.14
N GLN A 623 26.33 -0.16 -36.21
CA GLN A 623 27.28 -0.04 -37.30
C GLN A 623 28.25 -1.24 -37.32
N THR A 624 28.75 -1.68 -36.17
CA THR A 624 29.59 -2.87 -36.05
C THR A 624 28.86 -4.12 -36.59
N ALA A 625 27.59 -4.29 -36.25
CA ALA A 625 26.80 -5.41 -36.76
C ALA A 625 26.61 -5.34 -38.28
N ILE A 626 26.48 -4.14 -38.87
CA ILE A 626 26.43 -3.92 -40.33
C ILE A 626 27.77 -4.28 -40.97
N ASP A 627 28.87 -3.77 -40.45
CA ASP A 627 30.21 -3.93 -41.02
C ASP A 627 30.64 -5.41 -41.00
N LEU A 628 30.21 -6.18 -40.02
CA LEU A 628 30.43 -7.62 -39.91
C LEU A 628 29.42 -8.48 -40.71
N GLY A 629 28.41 -7.86 -41.32
CA GLY A 629 27.33 -8.57 -42.02
C GLY A 629 26.43 -9.43 -41.13
N LEU A 630 26.28 -9.03 -39.86
CA LEU A 630 25.50 -9.78 -38.85
C LEU A 630 24.10 -9.22 -38.64
N LEU A 631 23.84 -7.96 -39.03
CA LEU A 631 22.56 -7.31 -38.80
C LEU A 631 21.41 -8.10 -39.45
N ASP A 632 20.32 -8.26 -38.70
CA ASP A 632 19.09 -8.99 -39.11
C ASP A 632 19.32 -10.48 -39.52
N THR A 633 20.50 -11.03 -39.20
CA THR A 633 20.85 -12.43 -39.44
C THR A 633 21.30 -13.13 -38.14
N TYR A 634 22.20 -12.50 -37.39
CA TYR A 634 22.71 -12.97 -36.11
C TYR A 634 22.53 -11.96 -34.98
N VAL A 635 22.45 -10.67 -35.30
CA VAL A 635 22.30 -9.57 -34.35
C VAL A 635 21.06 -8.77 -34.70
N PHE A 636 20.15 -8.63 -33.74
CA PHE A 636 18.85 -8.00 -33.90
C PHE A 636 18.66 -6.88 -32.85
N PHE A 637 18.08 -5.76 -33.27
CA PHE A 637 17.83 -4.62 -32.43
C PHE A 637 16.33 -4.31 -32.40
N ASN A 638 15.74 -4.25 -31.22
CA ASN A 638 14.43 -3.67 -31.05
C ASN A 638 14.55 -2.13 -30.99
N ASP A 639 14.06 -1.46 -32.02
CA ASP A 639 14.11 0.00 -32.14
C ASP A 639 13.19 0.73 -31.15
N GLY A 640 12.37 0.00 -30.42
CA GLY A 640 11.47 0.51 -29.40
C GLY A 640 11.96 0.21 -27.98
N TRP A 641 11.02 0.25 -27.07
CA TRP A 641 11.17 -0.14 -25.68
C TRP A 641 10.03 -1.09 -25.32
N VAL A 642 10.34 -2.25 -24.74
CA VAL A 642 9.33 -3.22 -24.32
C VAL A 642 8.60 -2.71 -23.08
N PRO A 643 7.24 -2.74 -23.04
CA PRO A 643 6.51 -2.40 -21.82
C PRO A 643 6.96 -3.27 -20.64
N TYR A 644 7.03 -2.67 -19.45
CA TYR A 644 7.55 -3.33 -18.25
C TYR A 644 6.81 -4.64 -17.93
N GLU A 645 5.48 -4.64 -18.09
CA GLU A 645 4.62 -5.80 -17.82
C GLU A 645 4.64 -6.88 -18.93
N HIS A 646 5.37 -6.64 -20.04
CA HIS A 646 5.47 -7.61 -21.14
C HIS A 646 6.90 -8.12 -21.35
N ARG A 647 7.88 -7.64 -20.58
CA ARG A 647 9.30 -8.00 -20.76
C ARG A 647 9.58 -9.48 -20.53
N GLN A 648 8.79 -10.14 -19.64
CA GLN A 648 8.92 -11.56 -19.38
C GLN A 648 8.72 -12.42 -20.64
N ASN A 649 7.92 -11.97 -21.61
CA ASN A 649 7.72 -12.70 -22.85
C ASN A 649 9.01 -12.85 -23.67
N HIS A 650 9.89 -11.83 -23.63
CA HIS A 650 11.19 -11.82 -24.29
C HIS A 650 12.23 -12.60 -23.48
N LEU A 651 12.24 -12.42 -22.17
CA LEU A 651 13.13 -13.10 -21.24
C LEU A 651 12.93 -14.61 -21.26
N LEU A 652 11.67 -15.08 -21.26
CA LEU A 652 11.32 -16.51 -21.32
C LEU A 652 11.67 -17.19 -22.66
N ASP A 653 11.96 -16.41 -23.70
CA ASP A 653 12.43 -16.92 -24.99
C ASP A 653 13.97 -16.96 -25.09
N ALA A 654 14.68 -16.43 -24.12
CA ALA A 654 16.14 -16.42 -24.12
C ALA A 654 16.74 -17.72 -23.54
N ASP A 655 17.96 -18.04 -23.93
CA ASP A 655 18.77 -19.11 -23.34
C ASP A 655 19.76 -18.56 -22.33
N ILE A 656 20.33 -17.36 -22.59
CA ILE A 656 21.35 -16.71 -21.78
C ILE A 656 21.05 -15.21 -21.71
N GLY A 657 21.12 -14.65 -20.49
CA GLY A 657 21.14 -13.22 -20.27
C GLY A 657 22.58 -12.66 -20.34
N VAL A 658 22.82 -11.64 -21.14
CA VAL A 658 24.16 -11.10 -21.35
C VAL A 658 24.22 -9.62 -20.98
N THR A 659 25.28 -9.22 -20.28
CA THR A 659 25.62 -7.81 -20.04
C THR A 659 27.11 -7.63 -20.02
N THR A 660 27.64 -6.78 -20.90
CA THR A 660 29.07 -6.46 -20.97
C THR A 660 29.25 -4.95 -20.73
N HIS A 661 30.34 -4.60 -20.08
CA HIS A 661 30.66 -3.22 -19.75
C HIS A 661 32.17 -2.97 -19.77
N LEU A 662 32.52 -1.70 -19.85
CA LEU A 662 33.92 -1.25 -19.81
C LEU A 662 34.42 -1.23 -18.35
N ASP A 663 35.74 -1.31 -18.19
CA ASP A 663 36.40 -1.25 -16.87
C ASP A 663 36.68 0.21 -16.50
N HIS A 664 35.89 0.76 -15.56
CA HIS A 664 36.04 2.10 -15.01
C HIS A 664 35.41 2.22 -13.62
N VAL A 665 35.68 3.31 -12.91
CA VAL A 665 35.23 3.52 -11.53
C VAL A 665 33.69 3.44 -11.36
N GLU A 666 32.91 3.92 -12.35
CA GLU A 666 31.47 3.81 -12.30
C GLU A 666 31.04 2.34 -12.19
N THR A 667 31.66 1.45 -12.97
CA THR A 667 31.36 0.00 -12.95
C THR A 667 31.49 -0.60 -11.56
N GLU A 668 32.49 -0.22 -10.80
CA GLU A 668 32.68 -0.77 -9.45
C GLU A 668 31.52 -0.49 -8.49
N PHE A 669 30.82 0.62 -8.68
CA PHE A 669 29.74 1.06 -7.78
C PHE A 669 28.36 1.01 -8.44
N SER A 670 28.26 0.57 -9.68
CA SER A 670 26.97 0.44 -10.37
C SER A 670 26.21 -0.82 -9.92
N PHE A 671 24.89 -0.78 -10.07
CA PHE A 671 24.02 -1.92 -9.84
C PHE A 671 23.28 -2.24 -11.15
N ARG A 672 23.74 -3.24 -11.88
CA ARG A 672 23.27 -3.60 -13.23
C ARG A 672 21.90 -4.28 -13.21
N THR A 673 20.83 -3.51 -13.05
CA THR A 673 19.46 -3.99 -12.80
C THR A 673 18.93 -5.02 -13.80
N ARG A 674 19.43 -5.04 -15.05
CA ARG A 674 19.03 -6.04 -16.06
C ARG A 674 19.36 -7.48 -15.66
N VAL A 675 20.41 -7.67 -14.84
CA VAL A 675 20.79 -8.99 -14.33
C VAL A 675 19.69 -9.58 -13.45
N LEU A 676 18.94 -8.74 -12.76
CA LEU A 676 17.82 -9.18 -11.94
C LEU A 676 16.66 -9.71 -12.79
N ASP A 677 16.38 -9.12 -13.94
CA ASP A 677 15.40 -9.66 -14.88
C ASP A 677 15.81 -11.06 -15.40
N TYR A 678 17.13 -11.31 -15.55
CA TYR A 678 17.63 -12.65 -15.85
C TYR A 678 17.41 -13.61 -14.68
N PHE A 679 17.64 -13.16 -13.44
CA PHE A 679 17.35 -13.97 -12.25
C PHE A 679 15.87 -14.31 -12.15
N TRP A 680 14.97 -13.33 -12.35
CA TRP A 680 13.53 -13.55 -12.32
C TRP A 680 13.03 -14.62 -13.29
N THR A 681 13.73 -14.82 -14.41
CA THR A 681 13.36 -15.78 -15.46
C THR A 681 14.29 -16.99 -15.53
N SER A 682 15.07 -17.25 -14.47
CA SER A 682 15.98 -18.41 -14.36
C SER A 682 17.02 -18.48 -15.48
N LEU A 683 17.42 -17.34 -16.05
CA LEU A 683 18.41 -17.30 -17.12
C LEU A 683 19.83 -17.34 -16.54
N PRO A 684 20.70 -18.24 -17.01
CA PRO A 684 22.13 -18.16 -16.75
C PRO A 684 22.70 -16.85 -17.30
N VAL A 685 23.67 -16.28 -16.59
CA VAL A 685 24.19 -14.93 -16.88
C VAL A 685 25.61 -15.00 -17.41
N VAL A 686 25.91 -14.24 -18.47
CA VAL A 686 27.27 -13.87 -18.82
C VAL A 686 27.45 -12.37 -18.61
N THR A 687 28.42 -12.00 -17.78
CA THR A 687 28.68 -10.60 -17.45
C THR A 687 30.16 -10.30 -17.40
N THR A 688 30.54 -9.06 -17.68
CA THR A 688 31.91 -8.59 -17.42
C THR A 688 32.16 -8.50 -15.92
N ALA A 689 33.34 -8.89 -15.47
CA ALA A 689 33.75 -8.79 -14.05
C ALA A 689 33.89 -7.33 -13.62
N GLY A 690 33.71 -7.05 -12.31
CA GLY A 690 34.01 -5.74 -11.71
C GLY A 690 32.87 -5.10 -10.90
N ASP A 691 31.59 -5.37 -11.24
CA ASP A 691 30.46 -4.84 -10.48
C ASP A 691 29.97 -5.83 -9.39
N PRO A 692 29.14 -5.38 -8.44
CA PRO A 692 28.64 -6.23 -7.35
C PRO A 692 27.82 -7.44 -7.80
N LEU A 693 27.07 -7.33 -8.90
CA LEU A 693 26.27 -8.46 -9.42
C LEU A 693 27.14 -9.48 -10.16
N ALA A 694 28.22 -9.03 -10.84
CA ALA A 694 29.22 -9.94 -11.41
C ALA A 694 29.88 -10.78 -10.32
N ALA A 695 30.26 -10.17 -9.18
CA ALA A 695 30.79 -10.90 -8.03
C ALA A 695 29.78 -11.92 -7.46
N LEU A 696 28.48 -11.60 -7.47
CA LEU A 696 27.42 -12.51 -7.07
C LEU A 696 27.27 -13.67 -8.09
N VAL A 697 27.28 -13.40 -9.39
CA VAL A 697 27.24 -14.39 -10.46
C VAL A 697 28.36 -15.42 -10.28
N GLU A 698 29.58 -14.97 -10.03
CA GLU A 698 30.73 -15.85 -9.81
C GLU A 698 30.61 -16.66 -8.53
N SER A 699 30.38 -15.99 -7.38
CA SER A 699 30.40 -16.62 -6.07
C SER A 699 29.26 -17.62 -5.84
N ARG A 700 28.10 -17.41 -6.48
CA ARG A 700 26.92 -18.27 -6.34
C ARG A 700 26.72 -19.22 -7.54
N GLY A 701 27.61 -19.20 -8.56
CA GLY A 701 27.52 -20.07 -9.73
C GLY A 701 26.26 -19.83 -10.58
N LEU A 702 25.91 -18.55 -10.83
CA LEU A 702 24.72 -18.16 -11.57
C LEU A 702 24.99 -18.09 -13.09
N GLY A 703 26.21 -18.28 -13.50
CA GLY A 703 26.69 -18.16 -14.86
C GLY A 703 28.20 -17.99 -14.91
N LEU A 704 28.70 -17.17 -15.84
CA LEU A 704 30.12 -16.93 -16.03
C LEU A 704 30.46 -15.44 -16.07
N THR A 705 31.60 -15.07 -15.50
CA THR A 705 32.19 -13.74 -15.61
C THR A 705 33.36 -13.76 -16.57
N VAL A 706 33.55 -12.65 -17.29
CA VAL A 706 34.67 -12.49 -18.28
C VAL A 706 35.38 -11.17 -18.05
N PRO A 707 36.67 -11.05 -18.44
CA PRO A 707 37.36 -9.77 -18.44
C PRO A 707 36.71 -8.77 -19.40
N ALA A 708 36.87 -7.47 -19.12
CA ALA A 708 36.40 -6.42 -20.02
C ALA A 708 37.17 -6.49 -21.36
N GLU A 709 36.49 -6.20 -22.48
CA GLU A 709 37.03 -6.14 -23.84
C GLU A 709 37.68 -7.46 -24.34
N ASP A 710 37.43 -8.60 -23.65
CA ASP A 710 37.99 -9.91 -24.04
C ASP A 710 36.97 -10.70 -24.87
N VAL A 711 37.08 -10.58 -26.18
CA VAL A 711 36.21 -11.28 -27.16
C VAL A 711 36.33 -12.79 -27.06
N ASP A 712 37.54 -13.33 -26.80
CA ASP A 712 37.78 -14.78 -26.81
C ASP A 712 37.23 -15.44 -25.53
N ALA A 713 37.44 -14.80 -24.36
CA ALA A 713 36.85 -15.24 -23.11
C ALA A 713 35.32 -15.19 -23.15
N LEU A 714 34.76 -14.13 -23.75
CA LEU A 714 33.31 -13.97 -23.89
C LEU A 714 32.72 -15.03 -24.83
N GLU A 715 33.35 -15.28 -25.99
CA GLU A 715 32.93 -16.34 -26.94
C GLU A 715 32.90 -17.70 -26.25
N GLU A 716 33.96 -18.08 -25.54
CA GLU A 716 34.07 -19.39 -24.88
C GLU A 716 33.04 -19.53 -23.73
N ALA A 717 32.79 -18.45 -22.97
CA ALA A 717 31.74 -18.44 -21.91
C ALA A 717 30.34 -18.66 -22.52
N LEU A 718 30.03 -17.97 -23.60
CA LEU A 718 28.76 -18.13 -24.33
C LEU A 718 28.64 -19.52 -24.92
N HIS A 719 29.70 -20.03 -25.56
CA HIS A 719 29.72 -21.37 -26.12
C HIS A 719 29.45 -22.43 -25.06
N ARG A 720 30.13 -22.36 -23.91
CA ARG A 720 29.96 -23.30 -22.80
C ARG A 720 28.51 -23.33 -22.31
N LEU A 721 27.90 -22.16 -22.10
CA LEU A 721 26.50 -22.06 -21.63
C LEU A 721 25.47 -22.46 -22.70
N LEU A 722 25.84 -22.53 -24.00
CA LEU A 722 24.95 -23.03 -25.05
C LEU A 722 25.08 -24.54 -25.29
N THR A 723 26.17 -25.17 -24.82
CA THR A 723 26.51 -26.56 -25.19
C THR A 723 26.62 -27.51 -23.99
N ASP A 724 26.89 -27.01 -22.76
CA ASP A 724 27.02 -27.84 -21.55
C ASP A 724 25.68 -27.81 -20.76
N GLU A 725 24.78 -28.73 -21.15
CA GLU A 725 23.42 -28.82 -20.55
C GLU A 725 23.45 -29.03 -19.03
N GLN A 726 24.43 -29.80 -18.51
CA GLN A 726 24.52 -30.06 -17.08
C GLN A 726 24.90 -28.79 -16.32
N PHE A 727 25.89 -28.05 -16.81
CA PHE A 727 26.31 -26.78 -16.21
C PHE A 727 25.18 -25.72 -16.26
N VAL A 728 24.47 -25.66 -17.38
CA VAL A 728 23.30 -24.74 -17.52
C VAL A 728 22.19 -25.07 -16.52
N ALA A 729 21.89 -26.35 -16.32
CA ALA A 729 20.87 -26.78 -15.38
C ALA A 729 21.24 -26.42 -13.92
N GLU A 730 22.52 -26.53 -13.56
CA GLU A 730 23.03 -26.12 -12.26
C GLU A 730 22.96 -24.60 -12.10
N CYS A 731 23.37 -23.82 -13.09
CA CYS A 731 23.26 -22.37 -13.06
C CYS A 731 21.79 -21.93 -12.88
N ARG A 732 20.87 -22.51 -13.65
CA ARG A 732 19.42 -22.18 -13.55
C ARG A 732 18.86 -22.42 -12.14
N LYS A 733 19.20 -23.56 -11.55
CA LYS A 733 18.81 -23.87 -10.17
C LYS A 733 19.33 -22.84 -9.18
N ASN A 734 20.59 -22.47 -9.29
CA ASN A 734 21.21 -21.48 -8.40
C ASN A 734 20.60 -20.09 -8.60
N VAL A 735 20.26 -19.73 -9.85
CA VAL A 735 19.56 -18.49 -10.19
C VAL A 735 18.17 -18.43 -9.54
N ASP A 736 17.40 -19.52 -9.58
CA ASP A 736 16.09 -19.62 -8.93
C ASP A 736 16.19 -19.39 -7.41
N GLU A 737 17.20 -19.97 -6.76
CA GLU A 737 17.43 -19.77 -5.32
C GLU A 737 17.77 -18.31 -5.00
N VAL A 738 18.61 -17.66 -5.78
CA VAL A 738 19.04 -16.27 -5.58
C VAL A 738 17.92 -15.29 -5.93
N ALA A 739 17.08 -15.58 -6.91
CA ALA A 739 15.96 -14.70 -7.29
C ALA A 739 15.00 -14.43 -6.12
N GLU A 740 14.81 -15.41 -5.21
CA GLU A 740 13.98 -15.25 -4.00
C GLU A 740 14.52 -14.16 -3.05
N GLU A 741 15.83 -13.94 -3.01
CA GLU A 741 16.47 -12.93 -2.17
C GLU A 741 16.18 -11.51 -2.69
N PHE A 742 15.92 -11.39 -4.00
CA PHE A 742 15.67 -10.12 -4.69
C PHE A 742 14.19 -9.80 -4.94
N ARG A 743 13.22 -10.51 -4.35
CA ARG A 743 11.81 -10.13 -4.46
C ARG A 743 11.57 -8.71 -3.91
N TRP A 744 10.75 -7.91 -4.60
CA TRP A 744 10.47 -6.52 -4.16
C TRP A 744 9.96 -6.46 -2.73
N SER A 745 9.08 -7.38 -2.33
CA SER A 745 8.59 -7.45 -0.96
C SER A 745 9.69 -7.65 0.07
N ARG A 746 10.80 -8.30 -0.30
CA ARG A 746 11.92 -8.61 0.59
C ARG A 746 13.00 -7.52 0.58
N VAL A 747 13.40 -7.05 -0.60
CA VAL A 747 14.45 -6.02 -0.68
C VAL A 747 14.02 -4.66 -0.14
N LEU A 748 12.70 -4.39 -0.09
CA LEU A 748 12.15 -3.14 0.45
C LEU A 748 11.81 -3.22 1.95
N ASP A 749 12.04 -4.35 2.62
CA ASP A 749 11.80 -4.48 4.07
C ASP A 749 12.50 -3.40 4.91
N PRO A 750 13.78 -3.02 4.66
CA PRO A 750 14.43 -1.96 5.43
C PRO A 750 13.72 -0.61 5.30
N LEU A 751 13.27 -0.26 4.10
CA LEU A 751 12.50 0.97 3.87
C LEU A 751 11.12 0.91 4.53
N ALA A 752 10.42 -0.23 4.45
CA ALA A 752 9.12 -0.41 5.06
C ALA A 752 9.23 -0.32 6.60
N GLU A 753 10.24 -0.97 7.19
CA GLU A 753 10.51 -0.89 8.63
C GLU A 753 10.84 0.54 9.08
N PHE A 754 11.68 1.25 8.32
CA PHE A 754 11.96 2.65 8.60
C PHE A 754 10.69 3.51 8.53
N CYS A 755 9.85 3.34 7.52
CA CYS A 755 8.58 4.10 7.38
C CYS A 755 7.61 3.83 8.54
N ARG A 756 7.59 2.64 9.13
CA ARG A 756 6.77 2.35 10.32
C ARG A 756 7.19 3.21 11.51
N ARG A 757 8.49 3.39 11.72
CA ARG A 757 9.04 4.23 12.81
C ARG A 757 9.04 5.70 12.45
N ALA A 758 9.43 6.05 11.23
CA ALA A 758 9.43 7.38 10.60
C ALA A 758 9.96 8.49 11.51
N GLN A 759 11.18 8.36 11.96
CA GLN A 759 11.83 9.33 12.85
C GLN A 759 12.86 10.16 12.10
N ARG A 760 13.01 11.42 12.51
CA ARG A 760 14.12 12.28 12.07
C ARG A 760 15.43 11.70 12.56
N ALA A 761 16.49 11.81 11.73
CA ALA A 761 17.82 11.37 12.14
C ALA A 761 18.22 12.01 13.48
N PRO A 762 18.85 11.27 14.41
CA PRO A 762 19.20 11.79 15.72
C PRO A 762 20.09 13.03 15.70
N ASP A 763 20.90 13.19 14.64
CA ASP A 763 21.77 14.35 14.44
C ASP A 763 21.09 15.55 13.77
N ALA A 764 19.85 15.42 13.32
CA ALA A 764 19.12 16.51 12.65
C ALA A 764 18.99 17.77 13.50
N PHE A 765 18.99 17.64 14.82
CA PHE A 765 18.88 18.76 15.78
C PHE A 765 20.24 19.30 16.23
N GLY A 766 21.32 18.53 16.10
CA GLY A 766 22.68 18.93 16.50
C GLY A 766 23.47 19.69 15.45
N LEU A 767 23.17 19.48 14.16
CA LEU A 767 23.88 20.12 13.04
C LEU A 767 23.38 21.52 12.69
N GLN A 768 22.37 22.06 13.39
CA GLN A 768 21.81 23.39 13.12
C GLN A 768 22.62 24.57 13.68
N ALA A 769 23.79 24.38 14.31
CA ALA A 769 24.68 25.45 14.74
C ALA A 769 26.06 25.29 14.10
N PRO A 770 26.72 26.29 13.53
CA PRO A 770 26.25 27.30 12.57
C PRO A 770 27.04 27.27 11.24
N MET A 771 26.47 26.96 10.14
CA MET A 771 26.95 27.49 8.85
C MET A 771 25.92 28.47 8.31
N ARG A 772 25.95 29.70 8.82
CA ARG A 772 25.45 30.87 8.10
C ARG A 772 26.32 31.16 6.87
N GLU A 773 26.36 30.27 5.91
CA GLU A 773 26.56 30.72 4.53
C GLU A 773 25.20 31.25 4.06
N SER A 774 25.17 32.55 3.91
CA SER A 774 23.96 33.31 3.65
C SER A 774 23.17 32.72 2.47
N ALA A 775 21.85 32.53 2.64
CA ALA A 775 20.91 32.27 1.55
C ALA A 775 21.10 33.25 0.36
N ALA A 776 21.68 34.43 0.58
CA ALA A 776 22.09 35.39 -0.43
C ALA A 776 23.22 34.87 -1.32
N ALA A 777 24.18 34.05 -0.83
CA ALA A 777 25.25 33.48 -1.65
C ALA A 777 24.70 32.34 -2.56
N GLY A 778 23.76 31.54 -2.08
CA GLY A 778 23.09 30.48 -2.88
C GLY A 778 22.25 31.06 -4.03
N ILE A 779 21.53 32.14 -3.80
CA ILE A 779 20.71 32.79 -4.84
C ILE A 779 21.60 33.48 -5.89
N THR A 780 22.71 34.09 -5.48
CA THR A 780 23.67 34.70 -6.39
C THR A 780 24.43 33.65 -7.21
N HIS A 781 24.76 32.50 -6.62
CA HIS A 781 25.39 31.39 -7.35
C HIS A 781 24.46 30.73 -8.34
N ALA A 782 23.21 30.51 -7.96
CA ALA A 782 22.16 29.93 -8.84
C ALA A 782 21.82 30.87 -10.01
N LEU A 783 21.80 32.19 -9.77
CA LEU A 783 21.61 33.19 -10.81
C LEU A 783 22.82 33.28 -11.76
N THR A 784 24.06 33.23 -11.24
CA THR A 784 25.27 33.21 -12.05
C THR A 784 25.41 31.93 -12.86
N ALA A 785 25.12 30.75 -12.29
CA ALA A 785 25.15 29.47 -13.02
C ALA A 785 24.05 29.42 -14.11
N ARG A 786 22.87 29.99 -13.83
CA ARG A 786 21.78 30.08 -14.82
C ARG A 786 22.10 31.06 -15.96
N VAL A 787 22.79 32.16 -15.66
CA VAL A 787 23.27 33.12 -16.65
C VAL A 787 24.43 32.54 -17.45
N GLN A 788 25.35 31.83 -16.83
CA GLN A 788 26.45 31.14 -17.49
C GLN A 788 25.97 30.02 -18.41
N ARG A 789 25.02 29.19 -17.98
CA ARG A 789 24.35 28.17 -18.84
C ARG A 789 23.66 28.80 -20.05
N LYS A 790 22.96 29.90 -19.87
CA LYS A 790 22.36 30.64 -21.00
C LYS A 790 23.42 31.26 -21.94
N MET A 791 24.56 31.71 -21.43
CA MET A 791 25.65 32.21 -22.26
C MET A 791 26.38 31.09 -23.01
N LEU A 792 26.55 29.91 -22.37
CA LEU A 792 27.17 28.75 -23.03
C LEU A 792 26.22 28.16 -24.10
N ALA A 793 24.95 28.04 -23.82
CA ALA A 793 23.94 27.64 -24.80
C ALA A 793 23.84 28.64 -25.98
N ALA A 794 23.97 29.92 -25.71
CA ALA A 794 24.03 30.96 -26.76
C ALA A 794 25.33 30.86 -27.58
N ARG A 795 26.47 30.53 -26.93
CA ARG A 795 27.75 30.32 -27.63
C ARG A 795 27.76 29.04 -28.47
N ALA A 796 27.15 27.94 -27.97
CA ALA A 796 26.99 26.71 -28.72
C ALA A 796 26.07 26.90 -29.94
N ALA A 797 24.91 27.54 -29.78
CA ALA A 797 24.02 27.87 -30.88
C ALA A 797 24.64 28.82 -31.93
N ARG A 798 25.59 29.64 -31.51
CA ARG A 798 26.35 30.52 -32.42
C ARG A 798 27.39 29.74 -33.23
N ARG A 799 27.95 28.64 -32.67
CA ARG A 799 28.90 27.75 -33.38
C ARG A 799 28.19 26.82 -34.38
N GLU A 800 26.99 26.37 -34.08
CA GLU A 800 26.24 25.40 -34.89
C GLU A 800 25.43 26.02 -36.07
N GLY A 801 25.09 27.28 -36.05
CA GLY A 801 24.20 27.83 -37.12
C GLY A 801 24.17 29.35 -37.30
N GLY A 802 25.11 30.10 -36.75
CA GLY A 802 25.16 31.57 -36.92
C GLY A 802 24.01 32.31 -36.22
N TRP A 803 23.98 33.64 -36.41
CA TRP A 803 23.00 34.57 -35.76
C TRP A 803 21.53 34.31 -36.03
N LEU A 804 21.17 33.60 -37.10
CA LEU A 804 19.80 33.28 -37.48
C LEU A 804 19.18 32.19 -36.59
N THR A 805 19.93 31.25 -36.09
CA THR A 805 19.47 30.18 -35.18
C THR A 805 19.22 30.73 -33.78
N LEU A 806 20.05 31.66 -33.33
CA LEU A 806 19.89 32.40 -32.08
C LEU A 806 18.58 33.24 -32.06
N ALA A 807 18.32 33.93 -33.18
CA ALA A 807 17.13 34.76 -33.34
C ALA A 807 15.83 33.93 -33.38
N ARG A 808 15.86 32.75 -34.01
CA ARG A 808 14.68 31.82 -34.05
C ARG A 808 14.37 31.21 -32.69
N ARG A 809 15.38 30.80 -31.91
CA ARG A 809 15.20 30.27 -30.56
C ARG A 809 14.72 31.32 -29.56
N SER A 810 15.19 32.55 -29.63
CA SER A 810 14.75 33.69 -28.80
C SER A 810 13.29 34.09 -29.12
N LEU A 811 12.90 34.10 -30.37
CA LEU A 811 11.53 34.39 -30.82
C LEU A 811 10.52 33.28 -30.42
N GLY A 812 10.94 32.01 -30.42
CA GLY A 812 10.15 30.88 -29.95
C GLY A 812 9.90 30.91 -28.42
N TRP A 813 10.89 31.41 -27.66
CA TRP A 813 10.77 31.57 -26.21
C TRP A 813 9.86 32.76 -25.83
N ALA A 814 9.98 33.88 -26.54
CA ALA A 814 9.13 35.05 -26.36
C ALA A 814 7.64 34.76 -26.73
N LYS A 815 7.38 33.97 -27.77
CA LYS A 815 6.04 33.53 -28.16
C LYS A 815 5.37 32.66 -27.09
N ARG A 816 6.10 31.72 -26.46
CA ARG A 816 5.57 30.87 -25.39
C ARG A 816 5.23 31.65 -24.11
N ARG A 817 6.00 32.69 -23.79
CA ARG A 817 5.72 33.55 -22.61
C ARG A 817 4.53 34.50 -22.81
N VAL A 818 4.27 34.94 -24.04
CA VAL A 818 3.11 35.79 -24.37
C VAL A 818 1.83 34.94 -24.44
N SER A 819 1.89 33.69 -24.91
CA SER A 819 0.74 32.77 -24.93
C SER A 819 0.32 32.33 -23.52
N GLY A 820 1.26 32.17 -22.57
CA GLY A 820 0.95 31.84 -21.17
C GLY A 820 0.34 33.02 -20.40
N ALA A 821 0.62 34.27 -20.77
CA ALA A 821 0.08 35.47 -20.10
C ALA A 821 -1.31 35.88 -20.59
N ILE A 822 -1.80 35.31 -21.70
CA ILE A 822 -3.14 35.56 -22.26
C ILE A 822 -4.18 34.53 -21.76
N ALA A 823 -3.73 33.38 -21.21
CA ALA A 823 -4.60 32.35 -20.65
C ALA A 823 -4.96 32.56 -19.16
N THR A 824 -4.48 33.64 -18.53
CA THR A 824 -4.76 34.00 -17.12
C THR A 824 -5.34 35.41 -17.00
N ARG A 825 -6.32 35.73 -17.88
CA ARG A 825 -7.26 36.83 -17.67
C ARG A 825 -8.68 36.41 -17.98
#